data_9e438a964ca29817ee8275dec7bc80fd
#
_entry.id   9e438a964ca29817ee8275dec7bc80fd
#
_cell.length_a   1.000
_cell.length_b   1.000
_cell.length_c   1.000
_cell.angle_alpha   90.00
_cell.angle_beta   90.00
_cell.angle_gamma   90.00
#
_symmetry.space_group_name_H-M   'P 1'
#
loop_
_entity.id
_entity.type
_entity.pdbx_description
1 polymer ?
#
loop_
_entity_poly.entity_id
_entity_poly.type
_entity_poly.pdbx_seq_one_letter_code
_entity_poly.pdbx_strand_id
1 'polypeptide(L)'
;MVNLEKLREDMQTLLEIDREIHSVEVRAYTVEECLADAAVQLNTKVSQLEYEVLEKGFSGIGGVAKKPWVLRVYENPQLVQKKMEEKKKILAGENLEEEVKTQDTDGIFYVHRFNDGIYLKVILPVGNGKPVKPADVQIEAKRPDTREINEDLIKQLCKEGTNGDYTEIGSFTRIPAGDAIFAVDITKDEMSATITATPPAMSGSEISSDAIKQKLRIQGVVAGIDEEKIMAFVDNPVYNIPYEVAAAIQPVDGRDAYIAYNFETDRTKMRLTENKTGQVDFKELNLIQNVVEGQPLAQKMLPQQGKGGKTIMGRYLEAKNGKDINIPLGVNVKLADDGVTVLAACNGEVLLQGDKICVEPVREEKGVNIKTGNVTFMGTVIVRGNVEDGFNIKADGNVEIYGAVGNCRIEAGGDIVISQGVSGRHEGFISTPKSVWAHHVENAKVEAGEYVIINDSIVNSEVTAMKKIVLKGKRAQIVGGHLFATEEITAKNIGSPAGGTETVLEVGLDPKAKKRLLELQDTQTKMVTELEEVERNIAHLEEQRKIRRTLPKEKEENLNALITRKQEINTLSQEMTEEISQIETRLRDLKVVGKVNASGTVYAGAKIFVRDEKDEVKTEVKSVTFYWENGFVRRGKYNANVDDIKGPDGYTTN
;
A
#
# COMPACT_ATOMS: atom_id res chain seq x y z
N MET A 1 9.69 2.74 38.28
CA MET A 1 8.41 2.86 37.53
C MET A 1 8.76 3.14 36.08
N VAL A 2 8.38 2.26 35.19
CA VAL A 2 8.56 2.47 33.74
C VAL A 2 7.55 3.56 33.34
N ASN A 3 8.03 4.66 32.78
CA ASN A 3 7.17 5.74 32.32
C ASN A 3 6.46 5.26 31.02
N LEU A 4 5.16 4.99 31.11
CA LEU A 4 4.35 4.49 30.00
C LEU A 4 4.27 5.45 28.80
N GLU A 5 4.38 6.77 29.04
CA GLU A 5 4.42 7.78 27.96
C GLU A 5 5.74 7.66 27.17
N LYS A 6 6.87 7.56 27.88
CA LYS A 6 8.17 7.39 27.24
C LYS A 6 8.24 6.09 26.44
N LEU A 7 7.65 5.00 26.95
CA LEU A 7 7.57 3.73 26.25
C LEU A 7 6.71 3.83 24.96
N ARG A 8 5.64 4.62 24.98
CA ARG A 8 4.81 4.90 23.79
C ARG A 8 5.56 5.72 22.76
N GLU A 9 6.29 6.75 23.17
CA GLU A 9 7.12 7.57 22.28
C GLU A 9 8.24 6.75 21.65
N ASP A 10 8.92 5.91 22.44
CA ASP A 10 9.96 5.01 21.96
C ASP A 10 9.39 3.99 20.94
N MET A 11 8.21 3.43 21.21
CA MET A 11 7.53 2.50 20.29
C MET A 11 7.05 3.19 19.00
N GLN A 12 6.55 4.42 19.07
CA GLN A 12 6.18 5.19 17.89
C GLN A 12 7.39 5.49 17.02
N THR A 13 8.51 5.87 17.62
CA THR A 13 9.77 6.13 16.93
C THR A 13 10.30 4.88 16.24
N LEU A 14 10.24 3.72 16.89
CA LEU A 14 10.62 2.42 16.29
C LEU A 14 9.72 2.05 15.12
N LEU A 15 8.41 2.28 15.21
CA LEU A 15 7.47 2.04 14.12
C LEU A 15 7.68 2.97 12.92
N GLU A 16 8.10 4.22 13.16
CA GLU A 16 8.47 5.16 12.09
C GLU A 16 9.74 4.69 11.38
N ILE A 17 10.75 4.23 12.12
CA ILE A 17 12.00 3.67 11.58
C ILE A 17 11.71 2.41 10.75
N ASP A 18 10.90 1.49 11.26
CA ASP A 18 10.53 0.25 10.54
C ASP A 18 9.78 0.53 9.21
N ARG A 19 9.04 1.63 9.13
CA ARG A 19 8.35 2.04 7.88
C ARG A 19 9.30 2.62 6.83
N GLU A 20 10.39 3.22 7.25
CA GLU A 20 11.40 3.83 6.36
C GLU A 20 12.51 2.84 5.95
N ILE A 21 12.63 1.69 6.62
CA ILE A 21 13.59 0.65 6.26
C ILE A 21 13.13 -0.06 4.99
N HIS A 22 13.87 0.12 3.91
CA HIS A 22 13.65 -0.59 2.67
C HIS A 22 14.40 -1.92 2.73
N SER A 23 13.69 -3.03 2.52
CA SER A 23 14.28 -4.38 2.46
C SER A 23 14.07 -5.01 1.09
N VAL A 24 15.06 -5.77 0.65
CA VAL A 24 15.04 -6.50 -0.63
C VAL A 24 15.43 -7.95 -0.40
N GLU A 25 14.70 -8.89 -1.00
CA GLU A 25 15.06 -10.30 -1.01
C GLU A 25 15.87 -10.62 -2.26
N VAL A 26 17.10 -11.14 -2.05
CA VAL A 26 18.05 -11.43 -3.13
C VAL A 26 18.45 -12.89 -3.11
N ARG A 27 18.65 -13.46 -4.28
CA ARG A 27 19.06 -14.87 -4.46
C ARG A 27 20.32 -14.94 -5.30
N ALA A 28 21.41 -15.48 -4.73
CA ALA A 28 22.64 -15.74 -5.46
C ALA A 28 23.36 -16.99 -4.90
N TYR A 29 24.43 -17.41 -5.55
CA TYR A 29 25.17 -18.59 -5.11
C TYR A 29 26.17 -18.32 -3.98
N THR A 30 26.48 -17.05 -3.70
CA THR A 30 27.30 -16.60 -2.57
C THR A 30 26.61 -15.46 -1.83
N VAL A 31 26.92 -15.31 -0.54
CA VAL A 31 26.40 -14.20 0.29
C VAL A 31 26.91 -12.85 -0.24
N GLU A 32 28.15 -12.81 -0.74
CA GLU A 32 28.77 -11.60 -1.28
C GLU A 32 28.07 -11.12 -2.55
N GLU A 33 27.68 -12.04 -3.46
CA GLU A 33 26.86 -11.71 -4.63
C GLU A 33 25.48 -11.18 -4.24
N CYS A 34 24.82 -11.80 -3.25
CA CYS A 34 23.55 -11.30 -2.72
C CYS A 34 23.67 -9.86 -2.18
N LEU A 35 24.73 -9.58 -1.41
CA LEU A 35 24.95 -8.24 -0.86
C LEU A 35 25.28 -7.20 -1.93
N ALA A 36 26.03 -7.59 -2.97
CA ALA A 36 26.32 -6.72 -4.11
C ALA A 36 25.07 -6.37 -4.91
N ASP A 37 24.22 -7.36 -5.20
CA ASP A 37 22.93 -7.15 -5.88
C ASP A 37 21.97 -6.28 -5.04
N ALA A 38 21.90 -6.53 -3.73
CA ALA A 38 21.09 -5.71 -2.83
C ALA A 38 21.59 -4.26 -2.74
N ALA A 39 22.90 -4.04 -2.75
CA ALA A 39 23.50 -2.70 -2.72
C ALA A 39 23.08 -1.87 -3.96
N VAL A 40 23.01 -2.51 -5.13
CA VAL A 40 22.53 -1.86 -6.36
C VAL A 40 21.04 -1.56 -6.28
N GLN A 41 20.21 -2.49 -5.78
CA GLN A 41 18.75 -2.31 -5.69
C GLN A 41 18.35 -1.26 -4.65
N LEU A 42 19.06 -1.20 -3.50
CA LEU A 42 18.80 -0.23 -2.43
C LEU A 42 19.57 1.08 -2.63
N ASN A 43 20.39 1.19 -3.67
CA ASN A 43 21.24 2.35 -3.97
C ASN A 43 22.11 2.78 -2.77
N THR A 44 22.68 1.80 -2.06
CA THR A 44 23.50 1.98 -0.86
C THR A 44 24.81 1.21 -0.95
N LYS A 45 25.78 1.54 -0.09
CA LYS A 45 27.05 0.79 -0.05
C LYS A 45 26.87 -0.51 0.72
N VAL A 46 27.53 -1.58 0.28
CA VAL A 46 27.52 -2.90 0.95
C VAL A 46 27.82 -2.82 2.44
N SER A 47 28.71 -1.90 2.85
CA SER A 47 29.08 -1.67 4.26
C SER A 47 27.96 -1.06 5.13
N GLN A 48 26.86 -0.61 4.53
CA GLN A 48 25.73 0.02 5.19
C GLN A 48 24.49 -0.88 5.20
N LEU A 49 24.64 -2.12 4.75
CA LEU A 49 23.58 -3.12 4.69
C LEU A 49 23.71 -4.13 5.82
N GLU A 50 22.58 -4.54 6.35
CA GLU A 50 22.42 -5.70 7.22
C GLU A 50 21.56 -6.74 6.51
N TYR A 51 21.72 -8.01 6.89
CA TYR A 51 20.99 -9.08 6.22
C TYR A 51 20.53 -10.18 7.18
N GLU A 52 19.43 -10.80 6.85
CA GLU A 52 18.89 -11.99 7.47
C GLU A 52 18.93 -13.16 6.47
N VAL A 53 19.39 -14.33 6.93
CA VAL A 53 19.45 -15.52 6.08
C VAL A 53 18.11 -16.24 6.11
N LEU A 54 17.34 -16.16 5.04
CA LEU A 54 16.07 -16.85 4.88
C LEU A 54 16.28 -18.32 4.49
N GLU A 55 17.17 -18.57 3.52
CA GLU A 55 17.56 -19.93 3.14
C GLU A 55 19.08 -20.05 2.97
N LYS A 56 19.66 -21.06 3.61
CA LYS A 56 21.09 -21.35 3.43
C LYS A 56 21.33 -22.03 2.10
N GLY A 57 22.25 -21.45 1.33
CA GLY A 57 22.75 -22.03 0.11
C GLY A 57 23.67 -23.23 0.37
N PHE A 58 23.88 -24.05 -0.65
CA PHE A 58 24.79 -25.18 -0.63
C PHE A 58 25.62 -25.20 -1.92
N SER A 59 26.95 -25.22 -1.78
CA SER A 59 27.88 -25.13 -2.91
C SER A 59 27.95 -26.39 -3.79
N GLY A 60 27.26 -27.49 -3.39
CA GLY A 60 27.28 -28.76 -4.09
C GLY A 60 28.58 -29.55 -3.92
N ILE A 61 28.53 -30.85 -4.12
CA ILE A 61 29.74 -31.72 -4.19
C ILE A 61 29.99 -31.98 -5.69
N GLY A 62 31.14 -31.53 -6.22
CA GLY A 62 31.50 -31.73 -7.63
C GLY A 62 30.65 -30.97 -8.66
N GLY A 63 30.02 -29.86 -8.29
CA GLY A 63 29.25 -29.02 -9.22
C GLY A 63 27.79 -29.45 -9.48
N VAL A 64 27.34 -30.54 -8.84
CA VAL A 64 25.96 -31.05 -8.95
C VAL A 64 25.18 -30.67 -7.68
N ALA A 65 23.89 -30.25 -7.86
CA ALA A 65 22.96 -29.85 -6.79
C ALA A 65 23.36 -28.59 -5.99
N LYS A 66 23.73 -27.51 -6.66
CA LYS A 66 23.92 -26.19 -6.03
C LYS A 66 22.55 -25.62 -5.61
N LYS A 67 22.44 -25.19 -4.34
CA LYS A 67 21.30 -24.46 -3.84
C LYS A 67 21.71 -22.99 -3.61
N PRO A 68 20.97 -22.00 -4.14
CA PRO A 68 21.30 -20.59 -3.91
C PRO A 68 21.00 -20.18 -2.46
N TRP A 69 21.71 -19.17 -1.98
CA TRP A 69 21.37 -18.42 -0.77
C TRP A 69 20.19 -17.51 -1.05
N VAL A 70 19.30 -17.38 -0.10
CA VAL A 70 18.22 -16.38 -0.12
C VAL A 70 18.42 -15.51 1.12
N LEU A 71 18.70 -14.23 0.89
CA LEU A 71 18.92 -13.24 1.93
C LEU A 71 17.86 -12.15 1.84
N ARG A 72 17.34 -11.73 3.00
CA ARG A 72 16.65 -10.46 3.14
C ARG A 72 17.65 -9.44 3.59
N VAL A 73 17.91 -8.44 2.74
CA VAL A 73 18.91 -7.39 2.98
C VAL A 73 18.19 -6.07 3.17
N TYR A 74 18.59 -5.30 4.17
CA TYR A 74 17.98 -4.01 4.51
C TYR A 74 19.05 -2.99 4.92
N GLU A 75 18.72 -1.71 4.85
CA GLU A 75 19.59 -0.64 5.32
C GLU A 75 19.75 -0.73 6.85
N ASN A 76 20.96 -0.47 7.36
CA ASN A 76 21.23 -0.50 8.79
C ASN A 76 20.30 0.48 9.54
N PRO A 77 19.47 0.00 10.49
CA PRO A 77 18.47 0.81 11.20
C PRO A 77 19.04 2.05 11.89
N GLN A 78 20.28 1.98 12.39
CA GLN A 78 20.95 3.11 13.03
C GLN A 78 21.28 4.24 12.04
N LEU A 79 21.55 3.90 10.78
CA LEU A 79 21.79 4.89 9.73
C LEU A 79 20.48 5.53 9.26
N VAL A 80 19.40 4.74 9.18
CA VAL A 80 18.06 5.25 8.86
C VAL A 80 17.60 6.22 9.95
N GLN A 81 17.79 5.88 11.22
CA GLN A 81 17.46 6.77 12.33
C GLN A 81 18.21 8.10 12.26
N LYS A 82 19.52 8.08 11.98
CA LYS A 82 20.32 9.30 11.80
C LYS A 82 19.81 10.17 10.66
N LYS A 83 19.52 9.57 9.50
CA LYS A 83 18.94 10.27 8.35
C LYS A 83 17.59 10.92 8.68
N MET A 84 16.76 10.26 9.50
CA MET A 84 15.47 10.81 9.95
C MET A 84 15.66 11.97 10.93
N GLU A 85 16.57 11.87 11.88
CA GLU A 85 16.90 12.96 12.82
C GLU A 85 17.48 14.17 12.09
N GLU A 86 18.34 13.97 11.09
CA GLU A 86 18.86 15.04 10.22
C GLU A 86 17.74 15.70 9.40
N LYS A 87 16.84 14.92 8.79
CA LYS A 87 15.67 15.47 8.10
C LYS A 87 14.75 16.27 9.04
N LYS A 88 14.53 15.80 10.27
CA LYS A 88 13.74 16.53 11.28
C LYS A 88 14.40 17.85 11.67
N LYS A 89 15.73 17.90 11.83
CA LYS A 89 16.50 19.12 12.12
C LYS A 89 16.47 20.13 10.97
N ILE A 90 16.60 19.66 9.73
CA ILE A 90 16.48 20.50 8.51
C ILE A 90 15.08 21.13 8.40
N LEU A 91 14.02 20.36 8.68
CA LEU A 91 12.64 20.84 8.71
C LEU A 91 12.36 21.82 9.86
N ALA A 92 13.09 21.72 10.96
CA ALA A 92 13.00 22.64 12.10
C ALA A 92 13.78 23.95 11.90
N GLY A 93 14.51 24.13 10.79
CA GLY A 93 15.25 25.35 10.47
C GLY A 93 16.54 25.53 11.25
N GLU A 94 17.06 24.48 11.89
CA GLU A 94 18.38 24.49 12.50
C GLU A 94 19.46 24.31 11.41
N ASN A 95 20.35 25.29 11.30
CA ASN A 95 21.54 25.20 10.44
C ASN A 95 22.41 24.04 10.95
N LEU A 96 22.44 22.96 10.21
CA LEU A 96 23.44 21.90 10.39
C LEU A 96 24.77 22.46 9.86
N GLU A 97 25.66 22.88 10.74
CA GLU A 97 27.07 22.80 10.46
C GLU A 97 27.38 21.31 10.32
N GLU A 98 27.64 20.87 9.08
CA GLU A 98 28.14 19.52 8.83
C GLU A 98 29.40 19.29 9.68
N GLU A 99 29.32 18.49 10.71
CA GLU A 99 30.49 17.79 11.23
C GLU A 99 30.96 16.79 10.13
N VAL A 100 31.63 17.33 9.11
CA VAL A 100 32.48 16.53 8.25
C VAL A 100 33.46 15.85 9.20
N LYS A 101 33.43 14.54 9.30
CA LYS A 101 34.53 13.76 9.86
C LYS A 101 35.75 14.03 8.98
N THR A 102 36.46 15.09 9.28
CA THR A 102 37.72 15.45 8.64
C THR A 102 38.69 14.32 8.96
N GLN A 103 39.09 13.60 7.93
CA GLN A 103 40.26 12.70 8.06
C GLN A 103 41.44 13.56 8.50
N ASP A 104 42.19 13.06 9.52
CA ASP A 104 43.41 13.73 9.97
C ASP A 104 44.37 13.86 8.76
N THR A 105 44.66 15.09 8.38
CA THR A 105 45.56 15.40 7.27
C THR A 105 46.72 16.27 7.78
N ASP A 106 47.95 15.91 7.41
CA ASP A 106 49.12 16.71 7.72
C ASP A 106 49.08 18.05 6.98
N GLY A 107 49.64 19.09 7.58
CA GLY A 107 49.76 20.40 6.92
C GLY A 107 50.70 20.29 5.72
N ILE A 108 50.32 20.97 4.63
CA ILE A 108 51.08 20.96 3.36
C ILE A 108 51.50 22.40 3.06
N PHE A 109 52.68 22.56 2.47
CA PHE A 109 53.14 23.83 1.99
C PHE A 109 53.70 23.73 0.59
N TYR A 110 53.65 24.85 -0.18
CA TYR A 110 54.19 25.00 -1.51
C TYR A 110 54.97 26.31 -1.56
N VAL A 111 56.22 26.22 -2.07
CA VAL A 111 57.10 27.40 -2.27
C VAL A 111 57.39 27.54 -3.74
N HIS A 112 56.94 28.64 -4.33
CA HIS A 112 57.07 28.91 -5.75
C HIS A 112 57.74 30.28 -5.99
N ARG A 113 58.33 30.45 -7.17
CA ARG A 113 58.97 31.67 -7.61
C ARG A 113 58.20 32.27 -8.79
N PHE A 114 57.48 33.35 -8.52
CA PHE A 114 56.75 34.04 -9.58
C PHE A 114 57.34 35.42 -9.78
N ASN A 115 57.61 35.78 -11.05
CA ASN A 115 58.28 37.02 -11.40
C ASN A 115 59.60 37.19 -10.61
N ASP A 116 59.70 38.18 -9.72
CA ASP A 116 60.89 38.46 -8.92
C ASP A 116 60.69 38.09 -7.43
N GLY A 117 59.53 37.54 -7.06
CA GLY A 117 59.12 37.20 -5.69
C GLY A 117 59.13 35.70 -5.38
N ILE A 118 59.40 35.37 -4.12
CA ILE A 118 59.24 34.02 -3.57
C ILE A 118 57.92 34.00 -2.83
N TYR A 119 57.06 33.05 -3.16
CA TYR A 119 55.71 32.94 -2.65
C TYR A 119 55.52 31.61 -1.87
N LEU A 120 54.76 31.70 -0.78
CA LEU A 120 54.43 30.58 0.09
C LEU A 120 52.93 30.42 0.14
N LYS A 121 52.47 29.19 -0.01
CA LYS A 121 51.11 28.76 0.28
C LYS A 121 51.16 27.67 1.37
N VAL A 122 50.43 27.86 2.47
CA VAL A 122 50.35 26.94 3.57
C VAL A 122 48.92 26.49 3.80
N ILE A 123 48.70 25.21 3.74
CA ILE A 123 47.41 24.57 4.11
C ILE A 123 47.60 23.97 5.51
N LEU A 124 46.77 24.45 6.44
CA LEU A 124 46.84 23.99 7.82
C LEU A 124 46.43 22.54 7.96
N PRO A 125 47.03 21.79 8.93
CA PRO A 125 46.61 20.43 9.20
C PRO A 125 45.15 20.39 9.71
N VAL A 126 44.46 19.30 9.42
CA VAL A 126 43.10 19.08 9.90
C VAL A 126 43.12 17.94 10.91
N GLY A 127 42.44 18.07 12.03
CA GLY A 127 42.40 17.08 13.11
C GLY A 127 43.73 16.98 13.85
N ASN A 128 44.28 15.77 13.97
CA ASN A 128 45.55 15.47 14.63
C ASN A 128 46.77 15.50 13.67
N GLY A 129 46.62 16.09 12.48
CA GLY A 129 47.70 16.18 11.48
C GLY A 129 48.89 16.99 11.99
N LYS A 130 50.10 16.71 11.48
CA LYS A 130 51.34 17.40 11.86
C LYS A 130 51.37 18.81 11.23
N PRO A 131 51.70 19.86 12.01
CA PRO A 131 51.82 21.21 11.50
C PRO A 131 53.07 21.35 10.60
N VAL A 132 53.00 22.28 9.64
CA VAL A 132 54.14 22.67 8.80
C VAL A 132 55.24 23.29 9.67
N LYS A 133 56.46 22.80 9.51
CA LYS A 133 57.62 23.33 10.25
C LYS A 133 58.22 24.51 9.48
N PRO A 134 58.40 25.71 10.09
CA PRO A 134 59.00 26.85 9.44
C PRO A 134 60.43 26.59 8.91
N ALA A 135 61.18 25.67 9.55
CA ALA A 135 62.51 25.31 9.10
C ALA A 135 62.53 24.60 7.74
N ASP A 136 61.51 23.73 7.48
CA ASP A 136 61.40 23.02 6.19
C ASP A 136 61.09 24.02 5.05
N VAL A 137 60.19 24.98 5.31
CA VAL A 137 59.87 26.05 4.39
C VAL A 137 61.09 26.93 4.10
N GLN A 138 61.88 27.29 5.12
CA GLN A 138 63.09 28.05 4.96
C GLN A 138 64.15 27.34 4.13
N ILE A 139 64.33 26.02 4.29
CA ILE A 139 65.27 25.23 3.49
C ILE A 139 64.85 25.28 2.00
N GLU A 140 63.58 25.15 1.71
CA GLU A 140 63.08 25.17 0.31
C GLU A 140 63.09 26.56 -0.31
N ALA A 141 62.85 27.60 0.48
CA ALA A 141 62.91 28.98 0.03
C ALA A 141 64.35 29.52 -0.21
N LYS A 142 65.33 29.03 0.59
CA LYS A 142 66.73 29.44 0.49
C LYS A 142 67.48 28.67 -0.60
N ARG A 143 67.56 29.26 -1.79
CA ARG A 143 68.39 28.79 -2.91
C ARG A 143 69.53 29.81 -3.17
N PRO A 144 70.56 29.48 -3.96
CA PRO A 144 71.73 30.38 -4.20
C PRO A 144 71.36 31.74 -4.82
N ASP A 145 70.25 31.83 -5.47
CA ASP A 145 69.71 33.03 -6.17
C ASP A 145 68.78 33.87 -5.27
N THR A 146 68.50 33.47 -4.05
CA THR A 146 67.65 34.19 -3.10
C THR A 146 68.33 35.46 -2.60
N ARG A 147 67.63 36.62 -2.70
CA ARG A 147 68.12 37.92 -2.21
C ARG A 147 67.71 38.17 -0.77
N GLU A 148 66.41 38.16 -0.53
CA GLU A 148 65.84 38.48 0.77
C GLU A 148 64.69 37.50 1.10
N ILE A 149 64.61 37.11 2.38
CA ILE A 149 63.50 36.29 2.91
C ILE A 149 63.05 36.88 4.23
N ASN A 150 61.74 37.01 4.39
CA ASN A 150 61.13 37.40 5.66
C ASN A 150 60.84 36.19 6.54
N GLU A 151 61.79 35.83 7.41
CA GLU A 151 61.70 34.64 8.28
C GLU A 151 60.57 34.77 9.31
N ASP A 152 60.24 35.98 9.76
CA ASP A 152 59.16 36.17 10.74
C ASP A 152 57.78 36.00 10.10
N LEU A 153 57.62 36.45 8.86
CA LEU A 153 56.41 36.22 8.07
C LEU A 153 56.19 34.70 7.82
N ILE A 154 57.26 33.98 7.49
CA ILE A 154 57.19 32.50 7.33
C ILE A 154 56.69 31.82 8.61
N LYS A 155 57.21 32.23 9.78
CA LYS A 155 56.73 31.68 11.07
C LYS A 155 55.25 31.99 11.33
N GLN A 156 54.80 33.19 10.97
CA GLN A 156 53.42 33.60 11.08
C GLN A 156 52.52 32.76 10.16
N LEU A 157 52.84 32.68 8.86
CA LEU A 157 52.05 31.94 7.87
C LEU A 157 52.01 30.44 8.15
N CYS A 158 53.05 29.84 8.70
CA CYS A 158 53.02 28.44 9.14
C CYS A 158 52.06 28.18 10.30
N LYS A 159 51.68 29.20 11.09
CA LYS A 159 50.71 29.09 12.20
C LYS A 159 49.29 29.45 11.75
N GLU A 160 49.10 30.48 10.94
CA GLU A 160 47.83 31.05 10.56
C GLU A 160 47.28 30.49 9.25
N GLY A 161 48.15 29.89 8.41
CA GLY A 161 47.82 29.47 7.04
C GLY A 161 47.71 30.65 6.06
N THR A 162 47.52 30.35 4.76
CA THR A 162 47.40 31.36 3.70
C THR A 162 46.02 31.38 3.06
N ASN A 163 45.01 30.76 3.66
CA ASN A 163 43.64 30.65 3.14
C ASN A 163 43.54 30.18 1.68
N GLY A 164 44.54 29.41 1.22
CA GLY A 164 44.59 28.89 -0.15
C GLY A 164 45.31 29.79 -1.17
N ASP A 165 45.71 31.00 -0.82
CA ASP A 165 46.41 31.93 -1.68
C ASP A 165 47.90 31.94 -1.47
N TYR A 166 48.66 32.34 -2.49
CA TYR A 166 50.12 32.52 -2.42
C TYR A 166 50.47 33.89 -1.86
N THR A 167 51.27 33.91 -0.76
CA THR A 167 51.75 35.14 -0.13
C THR A 167 53.22 35.32 -0.37
N GLU A 168 53.67 36.50 -0.75
CA GLU A 168 55.06 36.83 -0.98
C GLU A 168 55.85 36.85 0.32
N ILE A 169 56.90 36.06 0.37
CA ILE A 169 57.78 35.88 1.56
C ILE A 169 59.23 36.39 1.32
N GLY A 170 59.54 36.76 0.10
CA GLY A 170 60.88 37.20 -0.24
C GLY A 170 61.13 37.48 -1.71
N SER A 171 62.35 37.76 -2.07
CA SER A 171 62.74 38.03 -3.45
C SER A 171 63.97 37.24 -3.89
N PHE A 172 64.10 37.01 -5.18
CA PHE A 172 65.25 36.32 -5.79
C PHE A 172 65.81 37.03 -7.02
N THR A 173 66.97 36.64 -7.46
CA THR A 173 67.57 37.18 -8.68
C THR A 173 67.05 36.40 -9.88
N ARG A 174 66.09 36.95 -10.59
CA ARG A 174 65.50 36.33 -11.79
C ARG A 174 66.40 36.52 -13.01
N ILE A 175 66.54 35.46 -13.79
CA ILE A 175 67.15 35.45 -15.12
C ILE A 175 66.04 35.13 -16.14
N PRO A 176 65.50 36.12 -16.90
CA PRO A 176 64.35 35.91 -17.76
C PRO A 176 64.51 34.84 -18.84
N ALA A 177 65.75 34.57 -19.28
CA ALA A 177 66.04 33.49 -20.25
C ALA A 177 65.80 32.07 -19.66
N GLY A 178 65.68 31.95 -18.33
CA GLY A 178 65.43 30.70 -17.62
C GLY A 178 63.98 30.47 -17.20
N ASP A 179 63.05 31.39 -17.52
CA ASP A 179 61.65 31.29 -17.12
C ASP A 179 60.95 30.05 -17.71
N ALA A 180 60.04 29.47 -16.97
CA ALA A 180 59.17 28.44 -17.48
C ALA A 180 58.31 28.97 -18.64
N ILE A 181 58.24 28.25 -19.73
CA ILE A 181 57.45 28.58 -20.91
C ILE A 181 56.27 27.59 -20.99
N PHE A 182 55.10 28.10 -21.34
CA PHE A 182 53.96 27.24 -21.59
C PHE A 182 53.23 27.61 -22.85
N ALA A 183 52.70 26.62 -23.55
CA ALA A 183 51.80 26.73 -24.68
C ALA A 183 50.38 26.34 -24.22
N VAL A 184 49.38 26.97 -24.82
CA VAL A 184 47.98 26.61 -24.65
C VAL A 184 47.51 26.03 -25.97
N ASP A 185 47.01 24.81 -25.95
CA ASP A 185 46.45 24.12 -27.11
C ASP A 185 44.95 23.96 -26.91
N ILE A 186 44.19 24.44 -27.89
CA ILE A 186 42.71 24.34 -27.91
C ILE A 186 42.33 23.26 -28.90
N THR A 187 41.44 22.35 -28.49
CA THR A 187 40.91 21.32 -29.38
C THR A 187 40.10 21.93 -30.52
N LYS A 188 40.12 21.29 -31.72
CA LYS A 188 39.47 21.82 -32.93
C LYS A 188 37.94 21.97 -32.77
N ASP A 189 37.34 21.21 -31.89
CA ASP A 189 35.91 21.25 -31.53
C ASP A 189 35.59 22.27 -30.44
N GLU A 190 36.61 22.99 -29.93
CA GLU A 190 36.51 23.98 -28.85
C GLU A 190 35.96 23.39 -27.53
N MET A 191 36.14 22.08 -27.30
CA MET A 191 35.58 21.40 -26.14
C MET A 191 36.49 21.42 -24.93
N SER A 192 37.81 21.53 -25.13
CA SER A 192 38.80 21.64 -24.06
C SER A 192 40.01 22.45 -24.42
N ALA A 193 40.68 23.04 -23.43
CA ALA A 193 41.98 23.64 -23.56
C ALA A 193 42.98 22.98 -22.61
N THR A 194 44.14 22.65 -23.14
CA THR A 194 45.27 22.05 -22.40
C THR A 194 46.45 23.03 -22.39
N ILE A 195 47.25 22.94 -21.32
CA ILE A 195 48.51 23.64 -21.24
C ILE A 195 49.66 22.60 -21.27
N THR A 196 50.71 22.91 -22.04
CA THR A 196 51.94 22.14 -22.00
C THR A 196 53.06 23.09 -21.57
N ALA A 197 53.66 22.79 -20.41
CA ALA A 197 54.68 23.65 -19.81
C ALA A 197 56.06 22.99 -19.82
N THR A 198 57.13 23.79 -19.92
CA THR A 198 58.51 23.33 -19.73
C THR A 198 59.01 23.77 -18.34
N PRO A 199 59.87 22.99 -17.68
CA PRO A 199 60.41 23.38 -16.37
C PRO A 199 61.25 24.66 -16.48
N PRO A 200 61.24 25.52 -15.42
CA PRO A 200 62.14 26.65 -15.36
C PRO A 200 63.60 26.20 -15.23
N ALA A 201 64.53 26.95 -15.82
CA ALA A 201 65.94 26.78 -15.59
C ALA A 201 66.34 27.40 -14.23
N MET A 202 67.62 27.27 -13.85
CA MET A 202 68.15 27.84 -12.60
C MET A 202 67.93 29.36 -12.59
N SER A 203 67.33 29.91 -11.52
CA SER A 203 66.95 31.34 -11.38
C SER A 203 65.86 31.82 -12.34
N GLY A 204 65.10 30.94 -12.99
CA GLY A 204 63.91 31.25 -13.79
C GLY A 204 62.64 31.33 -12.93
N SER A 205 61.65 32.10 -13.42
CA SER A 205 60.33 32.19 -12.82
C SER A 205 59.47 30.97 -13.18
N GLU A 206 58.70 30.49 -12.24
CA GLU A 206 57.67 29.46 -12.43
C GLU A 206 56.37 30.08 -13.01
N ILE A 207 55.43 29.24 -13.40
CA ILE A 207 54.20 29.69 -14.04
C ILE A 207 53.16 30.01 -12.96
N SER A 208 52.66 31.24 -12.92
CA SER A 208 51.61 31.65 -12.00
C SER A 208 50.21 31.37 -12.57
N SER A 209 49.23 31.23 -11.68
CA SER A 209 47.82 31.07 -12.07
C SER A 209 47.30 32.21 -12.94
N ASP A 210 47.72 33.44 -12.63
CA ASP A 210 47.33 34.63 -13.40
C ASP A 210 47.89 34.63 -14.83
N ALA A 211 49.13 34.16 -15.00
CA ALA A 211 49.72 34.02 -16.33
C ALA A 211 48.96 33.00 -17.19
N ILE A 212 48.52 31.87 -16.59
CA ILE A 212 47.70 30.87 -17.28
C ILE A 212 46.35 31.48 -17.66
N LYS A 213 45.64 32.10 -16.72
CA LYS A 213 44.35 32.76 -16.97
C LYS A 213 44.44 33.85 -18.02
N GLN A 214 45.47 34.67 -17.98
CA GLN A 214 45.69 35.72 -18.97
C GLN A 214 45.94 35.13 -20.37
N LYS A 215 46.76 34.07 -20.47
CA LYS A 215 47.06 33.45 -21.78
C LYS A 215 45.83 32.77 -22.37
N LEU A 216 45.00 32.09 -21.53
CA LEU A 216 43.71 31.54 -21.94
C LEU A 216 42.77 32.60 -22.49
N ARG A 217 42.67 33.76 -21.83
CA ARG A 217 41.85 34.91 -22.30
C ARG A 217 42.36 35.48 -23.61
N ILE A 218 43.69 35.62 -23.77
CA ILE A 218 44.30 36.09 -25.01
C ILE A 218 43.98 35.16 -26.18
N GLN A 219 43.88 33.85 -25.94
CA GLN A 219 43.50 32.89 -26.96
C GLN A 219 41.99 32.77 -27.16
N GLY A 220 41.19 33.57 -26.45
CA GLY A 220 39.72 33.62 -26.59
C GLY A 220 38.95 32.65 -25.74
N VAL A 221 39.55 31.97 -24.76
CA VAL A 221 38.84 31.10 -23.81
C VAL A 221 38.10 31.98 -22.80
N VAL A 222 36.77 31.94 -22.82
CA VAL A 222 35.89 32.80 -22.01
C VAL A 222 34.96 32.01 -21.09
N ALA A 223 34.86 30.71 -21.30
CA ALA A 223 33.96 29.84 -20.50
C ALA A 223 34.65 28.54 -20.12
N GLY A 224 34.17 27.88 -19.05
CA GLY A 224 34.66 26.58 -18.65
C GLY A 224 36.08 26.52 -18.11
N ILE A 225 36.67 27.66 -17.72
CA ILE A 225 38.00 27.70 -17.09
C ILE A 225 37.85 27.06 -15.70
N ASP A 226 38.64 26.04 -15.44
CA ASP A 226 38.66 25.29 -14.17
C ASP A 226 39.75 25.87 -13.26
N GLU A 227 39.35 26.75 -12.34
CA GLU A 227 40.29 27.40 -11.43
C GLU A 227 40.95 26.40 -10.46
N GLU A 228 40.25 25.35 -10.07
CA GLU A 228 40.81 24.31 -9.18
C GLU A 228 41.91 23.53 -9.88
N LYS A 229 41.69 23.13 -11.13
CA LYS A 229 42.73 22.48 -11.95
C LYS A 229 43.93 23.39 -12.21
N ILE A 230 43.71 24.67 -12.45
CA ILE A 230 44.81 25.66 -12.63
C ILE A 230 45.61 25.75 -11.32
N MET A 231 44.96 25.89 -10.18
CA MET A 231 45.65 25.94 -8.88
C MET A 231 46.41 24.62 -8.56
N ALA A 232 45.77 23.48 -8.82
CA ALA A 232 46.41 22.17 -8.65
C ALA A 232 47.69 22.02 -9.55
N PHE A 233 47.62 22.55 -10.78
CA PHE A 233 48.79 22.59 -11.65
C PHE A 233 49.89 23.53 -11.11
N VAL A 234 49.53 24.69 -10.57
CA VAL A 234 50.51 25.61 -9.96
C VAL A 234 51.13 25.02 -8.71
N ASP A 235 50.32 24.34 -7.85
CA ASP A 235 50.83 23.68 -6.64
C ASP A 235 51.80 22.54 -6.94
N ASN A 236 51.51 21.72 -7.97
CA ASN A 236 52.34 20.60 -8.42
C ASN A 236 52.48 20.58 -9.94
N PRO A 237 53.42 21.37 -10.52
CA PRO A 237 53.50 21.49 -11.96
C PRO A 237 53.91 20.20 -12.67
N VAL A 238 53.13 19.78 -13.67
CA VAL A 238 53.42 18.66 -14.55
C VAL A 238 54.03 19.20 -15.84
N TYR A 239 55.31 18.92 -16.08
CA TYR A 239 56.00 19.46 -17.24
C TYR A 239 56.03 18.45 -18.40
N ASN A 240 56.04 19.01 -19.65
CA ASN A 240 56.09 18.27 -20.92
C ASN A 240 54.94 17.30 -21.17
N ILE A 241 53.84 17.43 -20.42
CA ILE A 241 52.61 16.66 -20.60
C ILE A 241 51.44 17.61 -20.73
N PRO A 242 50.53 17.42 -21.68
CA PRO A 242 49.32 18.22 -21.78
C PRO A 242 48.46 18.09 -20.52
N TYR A 243 48.13 19.19 -19.88
CA TYR A 243 47.26 19.28 -18.71
C TYR A 243 46.03 20.11 -19.01
N GLU A 244 44.81 19.54 -18.78
CA GLU A 244 43.56 20.20 -19.08
C GLU A 244 43.22 21.27 -18.04
N VAL A 245 42.98 22.51 -18.49
CA VAL A 245 42.70 23.67 -17.65
C VAL A 245 41.35 24.33 -17.95
N ALA A 246 40.72 23.97 -19.05
CA ALA A 246 39.37 24.41 -19.37
C ALA A 246 38.61 23.31 -20.11
N ALA A 247 37.34 23.17 -19.80
CA ALA A 247 36.43 22.20 -20.43
C ALA A 247 35.07 22.88 -20.77
N ALA A 248 34.49 22.50 -21.90
CA ALA A 248 33.19 23.01 -22.30
C ALA A 248 32.10 22.57 -21.32
N ILE A 249 31.12 23.44 -21.12
CA ILE A 249 29.91 23.10 -20.40
C ILE A 249 29.03 22.28 -21.34
N GLN A 250 28.87 20.98 -21.07
CA GLN A 250 28.10 20.09 -21.91
C GLN A 250 26.60 20.42 -21.84
N PRO A 251 25.87 20.36 -22.97
CA PRO A 251 24.42 20.47 -22.94
C PRO A 251 23.79 19.25 -22.26
N VAL A 252 22.72 19.46 -21.50
CA VAL A 252 21.93 18.41 -20.88
C VAL A 252 20.58 18.37 -21.56
N ASP A 253 20.29 17.29 -22.28
CA ASP A 253 19.01 17.09 -22.94
C ASP A 253 17.87 16.96 -21.92
N GLY A 254 16.72 17.53 -22.24
CA GLY A 254 15.50 17.42 -21.43
C GLY A 254 14.90 16.02 -21.51
N ARG A 255 14.30 15.56 -20.44
CA ARG A 255 13.59 14.28 -20.39
C ARG A 255 12.25 14.39 -21.11
N ASP A 256 11.90 13.37 -21.90
CA ASP A 256 10.59 13.25 -22.52
C ASP A 256 9.48 13.11 -21.47
N ALA A 257 8.27 13.55 -21.83
CA ALA A 257 7.08 13.29 -21.01
C ALA A 257 6.81 11.78 -20.94
N TYR A 258 6.30 11.32 -19.80
CA TYR A 258 5.87 9.93 -19.62
C TYR A 258 4.62 9.87 -18.74
N ILE A 259 3.91 8.74 -18.77
CA ILE A 259 2.74 8.50 -17.94
C ILE A 259 3.15 7.60 -16.79
N ALA A 260 2.93 8.10 -15.56
CA ALA A 260 3.05 7.31 -14.34
C ALA A 260 1.67 6.68 -14.04
N TYR A 261 1.62 5.35 -14.05
CA TYR A 261 0.40 4.60 -13.74
C TYR A 261 0.33 4.29 -12.25
N ASN A 262 -0.85 4.47 -11.63
CA ASN A 262 -1.11 4.14 -10.23
C ASN A 262 -1.69 2.72 -10.07
N PHE A 263 -1.69 1.93 -11.12
CA PHE A 263 -2.14 0.55 -11.15
C PHE A 263 -1.15 -0.34 -11.90
N GLU A 264 -1.22 -1.65 -11.65
CA GLU A 264 -0.34 -2.62 -12.33
C GLU A 264 -0.78 -2.81 -13.79
N THR A 265 0.12 -2.53 -14.71
CA THR A 265 -0.13 -2.63 -16.14
C THR A 265 0.09 -4.05 -16.70
N ASP A 266 0.85 -4.88 -15.97
CA ASP A 266 1.16 -6.25 -16.35
C ASP A 266 0.23 -7.25 -15.65
N ARG A 267 -0.75 -7.77 -16.38
CA ARG A 267 -1.73 -8.76 -15.89
C ARG A 267 -1.13 -10.12 -15.52
N THR A 268 0.12 -10.39 -15.90
CA THR A 268 0.76 -11.68 -15.61
C THR A 268 1.36 -11.76 -14.22
N LYS A 269 1.51 -10.63 -13.53
CA LYS A 269 2.03 -10.56 -12.17
C LYS A 269 0.94 -10.95 -11.15
N MET A 270 0.87 -12.22 -10.82
CA MET A 270 0.03 -12.71 -9.72
C MET A 270 0.54 -12.19 -8.38
N ARG A 271 -0.31 -11.48 -7.64
CA ARG A 271 -0.03 -11.11 -6.24
C ARG A 271 -0.62 -12.21 -5.34
N LEU A 272 0.20 -13.18 -5.00
CA LEU A 272 -0.17 -14.20 -4.02
C LEU A 272 -0.09 -13.57 -2.63
N THR A 273 -1.20 -13.59 -1.88
CA THR A 273 -1.24 -13.19 -0.48
C THR A 273 -0.93 -14.39 0.41
N GLU A 274 0.01 -14.24 1.31
CA GLU A 274 0.29 -15.24 2.33
C GLU A 274 -0.66 -15.02 3.52
N ASN A 275 -1.28 -16.10 3.97
CA ASN A 275 -2.07 -16.10 5.21
C ASN A 275 -1.14 -15.94 6.42
N LYS A 276 -1.69 -15.50 7.57
CA LYS A 276 -0.97 -15.35 8.85
C LYS A 276 -0.21 -16.62 9.31
N THR A 277 -0.42 -17.74 8.65
CA THR A 277 0.25 -19.03 8.88
C THR A 277 1.37 -19.34 7.87
N GLY A 278 1.72 -18.40 6.95
CA GLY A 278 2.74 -18.61 5.93
C GLY A 278 2.34 -19.54 4.78
N GLN A 279 1.06 -19.86 4.64
CA GLN A 279 0.53 -20.63 3.51
C GLN A 279 -0.06 -19.69 2.46
N VAL A 280 0.25 -19.95 1.20
CA VAL A 280 -0.31 -19.20 0.07
C VAL A 280 -1.77 -19.59 -0.13
N ASP A 281 -2.68 -18.61 -0.07
CA ASP A 281 -4.08 -18.83 -0.36
C ASP A 281 -4.33 -18.70 -1.88
N PHE A 282 -4.40 -19.84 -2.56
CA PHE A 282 -4.68 -19.90 -3.99
C PHE A 282 -6.12 -19.47 -4.38
N LYS A 283 -6.98 -19.18 -3.42
CA LYS A 283 -8.33 -18.65 -3.67
C LYS A 283 -8.35 -17.13 -3.80
N GLU A 284 -7.38 -16.43 -3.18
CA GLU A 284 -7.24 -14.97 -3.24
C GLU A 284 -6.12 -14.54 -4.20
N LEU A 285 -6.38 -14.66 -5.50
CA LEU A 285 -5.39 -14.32 -6.53
C LEU A 285 -5.20 -12.82 -6.74
N ASN A 286 -6.08 -11.97 -6.21
CA ASN A 286 -6.06 -10.50 -6.35
C ASN A 286 -5.76 -10.00 -7.77
N LEU A 287 -6.31 -10.69 -8.78
CA LEU A 287 -6.11 -10.38 -10.20
C LEU A 287 -6.87 -9.13 -10.65
N ILE A 288 -7.83 -8.69 -9.85
CA ILE A 288 -8.74 -7.58 -10.16
C ILE A 288 -8.27 -6.31 -9.46
N GLN A 289 -8.06 -5.25 -10.22
CA GLN A 289 -7.70 -3.93 -9.69
C GLN A 289 -8.93 -3.04 -9.64
N ASN A 290 -9.65 -3.10 -8.52
CA ASN A 290 -10.84 -2.31 -8.29
C ASN A 290 -10.50 -0.84 -8.04
N VAL A 291 -11.28 0.05 -8.66
CA VAL A 291 -11.18 1.50 -8.49
C VAL A 291 -12.56 2.11 -8.25
N VAL A 292 -12.57 3.21 -7.52
CA VAL A 292 -13.79 3.97 -7.25
C VAL A 292 -13.84 5.23 -8.11
N GLU A 293 -15.05 5.75 -8.37
CA GLU A 293 -15.23 7.00 -9.10
C GLU A 293 -14.42 8.14 -8.45
N GLY A 294 -13.71 8.92 -9.29
CA GLY A 294 -12.85 10.01 -8.85
C GLY A 294 -11.44 9.60 -8.42
N GLN A 295 -11.13 8.31 -8.35
CA GLN A 295 -9.79 7.84 -8.00
C GLN A 295 -8.78 8.16 -9.10
N PRO A 296 -7.56 8.70 -8.76
CA PRO A 296 -6.51 8.96 -9.73
C PRO A 296 -5.89 7.64 -10.23
N LEU A 297 -5.92 7.44 -11.56
CA LEU A 297 -5.45 6.23 -12.24
C LEU A 297 -4.05 6.39 -12.80
N ALA A 298 -3.75 7.57 -13.34
CA ALA A 298 -2.44 7.86 -13.92
C ALA A 298 -2.19 9.36 -13.92
N GLN A 299 -0.91 9.74 -13.99
CA GLN A 299 -0.48 11.12 -14.08
C GLN A 299 0.54 11.29 -15.19
N LYS A 300 0.34 12.29 -16.04
CA LYS A 300 1.31 12.70 -17.06
C LYS A 300 2.40 13.54 -16.40
N MET A 301 3.63 13.08 -16.48
CA MET A 301 4.81 13.85 -16.10
C MET A 301 5.22 14.71 -17.28
N LEU A 302 5.28 16.01 -17.07
CA LEU A 302 5.59 16.99 -18.12
C LEU A 302 7.03 16.86 -18.63
N PRO A 303 7.28 17.14 -19.92
CA PRO A 303 8.62 17.11 -20.49
C PRO A 303 9.48 18.22 -19.87
N GLN A 304 10.76 17.94 -19.70
CA GLN A 304 11.72 18.92 -19.21
C GLN A 304 12.39 19.64 -20.38
N GLN A 305 12.67 20.93 -20.20
CA GLN A 305 13.48 21.68 -21.15
C GLN A 305 14.95 21.29 -20.99
N GLY A 306 15.64 21.14 -22.11
CA GLY A 306 17.08 20.92 -22.13
C GLY A 306 17.83 22.18 -21.65
N LYS A 307 18.96 21.97 -21.00
CA LYS A 307 19.86 23.03 -20.59
C LYS A 307 21.00 23.12 -21.59
N GLY A 308 21.06 24.20 -22.35
CA GLY A 308 22.13 24.46 -23.31
C GLY A 308 23.49 24.54 -22.63
N GLY A 309 24.52 24.09 -23.33
CA GLY A 309 25.92 24.19 -22.96
C GLY A 309 26.62 25.36 -23.62
N LYS A 310 27.94 25.50 -23.39
CA LYS A 310 28.82 26.47 -24.05
C LYS A 310 30.18 25.86 -24.31
N THR A 311 30.75 26.09 -25.49
CA THR A 311 32.16 25.77 -25.75
C THR A 311 33.06 26.65 -24.88
N ILE A 312 34.33 26.31 -24.77
CA ILE A 312 35.31 27.17 -24.07
C ILE A 312 35.48 28.54 -24.72
N MET A 313 35.16 28.68 -26.01
CA MET A 313 35.17 29.94 -26.74
C MET A 313 33.86 30.74 -26.60
N GLY A 314 32.88 30.20 -25.83
CA GLY A 314 31.60 30.87 -25.55
C GLY A 314 30.50 30.60 -26.58
N ARG A 315 30.70 29.74 -27.57
CA ARG A 315 29.65 29.35 -28.52
C ARG A 315 28.61 28.53 -27.81
N TYR A 316 27.34 28.80 -28.09
CA TYR A 316 26.21 28.05 -27.52
C TYR A 316 26.11 26.62 -28.10
N LEU A 317 25.97 25.63 -27.21
CA LEU A 317 25.67 24.24 -27.56
C LEU A 317 24.20 24.00 -27.25
N GLU A 318 23.43 23.69 -28.30
CA GLU A 318 21.98 23.47 -28.18
C GLU A 318 21.70 22.13 -27.51
N ALA A 319 20.79 22.13 -26.52
CA ALA A 319 20.24 20.93 -25.92
C ALA A 319 18.86 20.62 -26.53
N LYS A 320 18.51 19.37 -26.65
CA LYS A 320 17.20 18.97 -27.11
C LYS A 320 16.19 19.06 -25.95
N ASN A 321 15.05 19.68 -26.23
CA ASN A 321 13.93 19.67 -25.29
C ASN A 321 13.25 18.30 -25.31
N GLY A 322 12.76 17.84 -24.15
CA GLY A 322 11.95 16.65 -24.06
C GLY A 322 10.66 16.77 -24.90
N LYS A 323 10.26 15.69 -25.51
CA LYS A 323 9.05 15.59 -26.32
C LYS A 323 7.83 15.43 -25.43
N ASP A 324 6.74 16.06 -25.78
CA ASP A 324 5.45 15.88 -25.12
C ASP A 324 4.70 14.66 -25.67
N ILE A 325 3.83 14.05 -24.85
CA ILE A 325 2.97 12.91 -25.22
C ILE A 325 1.52 13.21 -24.86
N ASN A 326 0.60 12.66 -25.65
CA ASN A 326 -0.80 12.74 -25.34
C ASN A 326 -1.19 11.66 -24.31
N ILE A 327 -2.13 12.01 -23.43
CA ILE A 327 -2.65 11.05 -22.44
C ILE A 327 -3.60 10.08 -23.17
N PRO A 328 -3.40 8.76 -23.08
CA PRO A 328 -4.22 7.77 -23.78
C PRO A 328 -5.53 7.49 -23.00
N LEU A 329 -6.51 8.37 -23.16
CA LEU A 329 -7.83 8.20 -22.55
C LEU A 329 -8.65 7.14 -23.29
N GLY A 330 -9.24 6.21 -22.53
CA GLY A 330 -10.17 5.18 -23.00
C GLY A 330 -11.59 5.41 -22.51
N VAL A 331 -12.29 4.32 -22.21
CA VAL A 331 -13.71 4.34 -21.80
C VAL A 331 -13.78 4.53 -20.27
N ASN A 332 -14.80 5.28 -19.81
CA ASN A 332 -15.07 5.51 -18.38
C ASN A 332 -13.91 6.11 -17.59
N VAL A 333 -13.11 6.94 -18.23
CA VAL A 333 -12.09 7.77 -17.58
C VAL A 333 -12.29 9.23 -17.94
N LYS A 334 -11.91 10.13 -17.06
CA LYS A 334 -11.97 11.57 -17.28
C LYS A 334 -10.64 12.22 -16.91
N LEU A 335 -10.31 13.31 -17.58
CA LEU A 335 -9.17 14.13 -17.22
C LEU A 335 -9.58 15.05 -16.08
N ALA A 336 -8.73 15.20 -15.07
CA ALA A 336 -8.94 16.17 -14.00
C ALA A 336 -8.74 17.61 -14.51
N ASP A 337 -9.15 18.60 -13.72
CA ASP A 337 -9.06 20.02 -14.08
C ASP A 337 -7.61 20.51 -14.25
N ASP A 338 -6.63 19.76 -13.70
CA ASP A 338 -5.19 20.02 -13.86
C ASP A 338 -4.66 19.69 -15.27
N GLY A 339 -5.44 19.00 -16.10
CA GLY A 339 -5.09 18.59 -17.46
C GLY A 339 -3.98 17.52 -17.55
N VAL A 340 -3.52 16.95 -16.43
CA VAL A 340 -2.42 15.97 -16.37
C VAL A 340 -2.79 14.67 -15.64
N THR A 341 -3.81 14.70 -14.79
CA THR A 341 -4.25 13.54 -13.99
C THR A 341 -5.46 12.86 -14.61
N VAL A 342 -5.41 11.55 -14.78
CA VAL A 342 -6.53 10.72 -15.26
C VAL A 342 -7.29 10.16 -14.08
N LEU A 343 -8.61 10.39 -14.01
CA LEU A 343 -9.49 9.92 -12.97
C LEU A 343 -10.45 8.86 -13.49
N ALA A 344 -10.87 7.93 -12.64
CA ALA A 344 -11.97 7.02 -12.92
C ALA A 344 -13.29 7.81 -13.01
N ALA A 345 -14.11 7.55 -14.03
CA ALA A 345 -15.43 8.17 -14.19
C ALA A 345 -16.55 7.33 -13.58
N CYS A 346 -16.28 6.07 -13.20
CA CYS A 346 -17.21 5.16 -12.52
C CYS A 346 -16.43 4.14 -11.69
N ASN A 347 -17.15 3.41 -10.82
CA ASN A 347 -16.59 2.26 -10.11
C ASN A 347 -16.40 1.09 -11.08
N GLY A 348 -15.32 0.31 -10.90
CA GLY A 348 -15.07 -0.85 -11.76
C GLY A 348 -13.64 -1.37 -11.66
N GLU A 349 -13.20 -2.11 -12.69
CA GLU A 349 -11.84 -2.59 -12.85
C GLU A 349 -11.06 -1.66 -13.77
N VAL A 350 -9.89 -1.18 -13.33
CA VAL A 350 -8.97 -0.43 -14.20
C VAL A 350 -8.09 -1.38 -14.99
N LEU A 351 -7.93 -1.08 -16.27
CA LEU A 351 -7.09 -1.89 -17.17
C LEU A 351 -6.54 -1.05 -18.33
N LEU A 352 -5.46 -1.54 -18.94
CA LEU A 352 -4.98 -1.04 -20.22
C LEU A 352 -5.59 -1.89 -21.36
N GLN A 353 -6.35 -1.27 -22.25
CA GLN A 353 -6.80 -1.86 -23.51
C GLN A 353 -5.93 -1.32 -24.64
N GLY A 354 -4.95 -2.12 -25.08
CA GLY A 354 -3.85 -1.61 -25.90
C GLY A 354 -3.06 -0.58 -25.09
N ASP A 355 -3.02 0.68 -25.54
CA ASP A 355 -2.33 1.76 -24.83
C ASP A 355 -3.29 2.70 -24.06
N LYS A 356 -4.61 2.42 -24.06
CA LYS A 356 -5.61 3.29 -23.44
C LYS A 356 -6.00 2.84 -22.04
N ILE A 357 -6.11 3.79 -21.12
CA ILE A 357 -6.59 3.57 -19.76
C ILE A 357 -8.11 3.47 -19.83
N CYS A 358 -8.68 2.34 -19.37
CA CYS A 358 -10.13 2.11 -19.34
C CYS A 358 -10.56 1.65 -17.95
N VAL A 359 -11.83 1.95 -17.59
CA VAL A 359 -12.50 1.38 -16.42
C VAL A 359 -13.71 0.60 -16.89
N GLU A 360 -13.75 -0.70 -16.57
CA GLU A 360 -14.88 -1.57 -16.91
C GLU A 360 -15.79 -1.75 -15.68
N PRO A 361 -17.07 -1.33 -15.75
CA PRO A 361 -18.02 -1.49 -14.64
C PRO A 361 -18.60 -2.90 -14.55
N VAL A 362 -18.32 -3.76 -15.50
CA VAL A 362 -18.81 -5.15 -15.58
C VAL A 362 -17.63 -6.12 -15.72
N ARG A 363 -17.60 -7.11 -14.85
CA ARG A 363 -16.63 -8.20 -14.89
C ARG A 363 -17.28 -9.47 -15.41
N GLU A 364 -16.77 -10.05 -16.49
CA GLU A 364 -17.25 -11.31 -17.05
C GLU A 364 -16.24 -12.43 -16.81
N GLU A 365 -16.72 -13.55 -16.21
CA GLU A 365 -15.93 -14.75 -15.94
C GLU A 365 -16.55 -15.97 -16.58
N LYS A 366 -15.73 -16.89 -17.09
CA LYS A 366 -16.19 -18.17 -17.66
C LYS A 366 -16.73 -19.13 -16.60
N GLY A 367 -16.26 -19.01 -15.36
CA GLY A 367 -16.63 -19.80 -14.20
C GLY A 367 -15.76 -19.38 -13.01
N VAL A 368 -16.20 -19.65 -11.79
CA VAL A 368 -15.44 -19.38 -10.57
C VAL A 368 -14.94 -20.69 -10.00
N ASN A 369 -13.62 -20.88 -10.04
CA ASN A 369 -12.93 -22.10 -9.66
C ASN A 369 -11.49 -21.79 -9.23
N ILE A 370 -10.65 -22.81 -9.03
CA ILE A 370 -9.25 -22.64 -8.58
C ILE A 370 -8.39 -21.75 -9.51
N LYS A 371 -8.76 -21.60 -10.77
CA LYS A 371 -8.02 -20.74 -11.73
C LYS A 371 -8.45 -19.28 -11.61
N THR A 372 -9.71 -19.03 -11.31
CA THR A 372 -10.28 -17.69 -11.15
C THR A 372 -10.08 -17.17 -9.74
N GLY A 373 -10.10 -18.08 -8.74
CA GLY A 373 -10.09 -17.73 -7.33
C GLY A 373 -11.40 -17.09 -6.87
N ASN A 374 -11.38 -16.46 -5.68
CA ASN A 374 -12.48 -15.64 -5.19
C ASN A 374 -12.59 -14.36 -6.03
N VAL A 375 -13.81 -13.90 -6.28
CA VAL A 375 -14.08 -12.70 -7.07
C VAL A 375 -14.62 -11.61 -6.16
N THR A 376 -13.85 -10.51 -6.00
CA THR A 376 -14.32 -9.29 -5.33
C THR A 376 -14.27 -8.14 -6.32
N PHE A 377 -15.43 -7.51 -6.59
CA PHE A 377 -15.55 -6.52 -7.64
C PHE A 377 -16.48 -5.37 -7.27
N MET A 378 -16.09 -4.13 -7.57
CA MET A 378 -16.88 -2.90 -7.27
C MET A 378 -17.90 -2.56 -8.34
N GLY A 379 -18.33 -3.51 -9.15
CA GLY A 379 -19.33 -3.38 -10.20
C GLY A 379 -20.16 -4.65 -10.32
N THR A 380 -20.70 -4.90 -11.52
CA THR A 380 -21.50 -6.09 -11.85
C THR A 380 -20.61 -7.26 -12.24
N VAL A 381 -20.88 -8.44 -11.69
CA VAL A 381 -20.18 -9.69 -12.00
C VAL A 381 -21.08 -10.61 -12.82
N ILE A 382 -20.62 -11.02 -13.98
CA ILE A 382 -21.30 -11.99 -14.86
C ILE A 382 -20.47 -13.27 -14.92
N VAL A 383 -21.03 -14.39 -14.47
CA VAL A 383 -20.40 -15.72 -14.54
C VAL A 383 -21.13 -16.58 -15.58
N ARG A 384 -20.49 -16.88 -16.72
CA ARG A 384 -21.11 -17.66 -17.80
C ARG A 384 -21.25 -19.15 -17.47
N GLY A 385 -20.47 -19.67 -16.57
CA GLY A 385 -20.50 -21.06 -16.13
C GLY A 385 -20.86 -21.22 -14.66
N ASN A 386 -20.32 -22.27 -14.02
CA ASN A 386 -20.61 -22.62 -12.65
C ASN A 386 -19.70 -21.89 -11.64
N VAL A 387 -20.18 -21.81 -10.40
CA VAL A 387 -19.41 -21.42 -9.23
C VAL A 387 -19.16 -22.71 -8.42
N GLU A 388 -17.89 -23.14 -8.38
CA GLU A 388 -17.49 -24.37 -7.70
C GLU A 388 -17.47 -24.21 -6.16
N ASP A 389 -17.57 -25.33 -5.44
CA ASP A 389 -17.62 -25.37 -3.98
C ASP A 389 -16.41 -24.65 -3.34
N GLY A 390 -16.68 -23.85 -2.32
CA GLY A 390 -15.67 -23.18 -1.49
C GLY A 390 -15.09 -21.91 -2.07
N PHE A 391 -15.62 -21.37 -3.18
CA PHE A 391 -15.28 -20.07 -3.71
C PHE A 391 -16.35 -19.03 -3.38
N ASN A 392 -15.90 -17.76 -3.29
CA ASN A 392 -16.74 -16.64 -2.88
C ASN A 392 -16.83 -15.59 -4.00
N ILE A 393 -18.01 -14.98 -4.11
CA ILE A 393 -18.23 -13.82 -4.99
C ILE A 393 -18.76 -12.67 -4.14
N LYS A 394 -18.09 -11.52 -4.22
CA LYS A 394 -18.56 -10.28 -3.61
C LYS A 394 -18.57 -9.19 -4.66
N ALA A 395 -19.75 -8.62 -4.93
CA ALA A 395 -19.93 -7.55 -5.91
C ALA A 395 -20.73 -6.40 -5.28
N ASP A 396 -20.36 -5.16 -5.58
CA ASP A 396 -21.16 -3.99 -5.15
C ASP A 396 -22.36 -3.75 -6.10
N GLY A 397 -22.27 -4.23 -7.34
CA GLY A 397 -23.36 -4.25 -8.32
C GLY A 397 -24.17 -5.55 -8.31
N ASN A 398 -24.67 -5.94 -9.49
CA ASN A 398 -25.43 -7.18 -9.67
C ASN A 398 -24.50 -8.39 -9.80
N VAL A 399 -25.03 -9.58 -9.50
CA VAL A 399 -24.35 -10.86 -9.78
C VAL A 399 -25.25 -11.73 -10.67
N GLU A 400 -24.78 -12.04 -11.88
CA GLU A 400 -25.48 -12.88 -12.83
C GLU A 400 -24.71 -14.18 -13.07
N ILE A 401 -25.29 -15.33 -12.75
CA ILE A 401 -24.68 -16.62 -12.90
C ILE A 401 -25.54 -17.50 -13.82
N TYR A 402 -25.00 -17.84 -15.00
CA TYR A 402 -25.70 -18.67 -15.98
C TYR A 402 -25.62 -20.16 -15.68
N GLY A 403 -24.66 -20.57 -14.85
CA GLY A 403 -24.49 -21.94 -14.40
C GLY A 403 -25.14 -22.25 -13.04
N ALA A 404 -24.69 -23.35 -12.43
CA ALA A 404 -25.06 -23.77 -11.10
C ALA A 404 -24.09 -23.22 -10.04
N VAL A 405 -24.60 -23.02 -8.83
CA VAL A 405 -23.83 -22.58 -7.65
C VAL A 405 -23.75 -23.73 -6.65
N GLY A 406 -22.54 -24.07 -6.27
CA GLY A 406 -22.26 -25.07 -5.23
C GLY A 406 -22.32 -24.49 -3.81
N ASN A 407 -21.55 -25.07 -2.89
CA ASN A 407 -21.36 -24.58 -1.53
C ASN A 407 -20.45 -23.32 -1.56
N CYS A 408 -21.05 -22.16 -1.76
CA CYS A 408 -20.38 -20.88 -2.01
C CYS A 408 -20.99 -19.76 -1.16
N ARG A 409 -20.21 -18.68 -0.98
CA ARG A 409 -20.71 -17.43 -0.41
C ARG A 409 -20.81 -16.38 -1.50
N ILE A 410 -22.02 -15.90 -1.76
CA ILE A 410 -22.30 -14.88 -2.77
C ILE A 410 -22.94 -13.67 -2.10
N GLU A 411 -22.30 -12.53 -2.22
CA GLU A 411 -22.78 -11.24 -1.69
C GLU A 411 -22.84 -10.24 -2.85
N ALA A 412 -23.99 -9.58 -3.01
CA ALA A 412 -24.18 -8.53 -4.01
C ALA A 412 -24.79 -7.28 -3.39
N GLY A 413 -24.45 -6.10 -3.86
CA GLY A 413 -25.12 -4.85 -3.55
C GLY A 413 -26.38 -4.63 -4.42
N GLY A 414 -26.46 -5.31 -5.57
CA GLY A 414 -27.58 -5.33 -6.50
C GLY A 414 -28.36 -6.65 -6.50
N ASP A 415 -29.03 -6.96 -7.60
CA ASP A 415 -29.78 -8.21 -7.77
C ASP A 415 -28.85 -9.40 -8.00
N ILE A 416 -29.26 -10.58 -7.52
CA ILE A 416 -28.57 -11.85 -7.77
C ILE A 416 -29.48 -12.71 -8.67
N VAL A 417 -28.96 -13.11 -9.83
CA VAL A 417 -29.65 -13.98 -10.81
C VAL A 417 -28.86 -15.25 -11.02
N ILE A 418 -29.46 -16.42 -10.74
CA ILE A 418 -28.83 -17.72 -10.89
C ILE A 418 -29.70 -18.59 -11.81
N SER A 419 -29.25 -18.80 -13.06
CA SER A 419 -30.07 -19.43 -14.09
C SER A 419 -30.37 -20.91 -13.83
N GLN A 420 -29.41 -21.68 -13.30
CA GLN A 420 -29.62 -23.09 -13.03
C GLN A 420 -30.11 -23.34 -11.60
N GLY A 421 -29.42 -22.87 -10.60
CA GLY A 421 -29.86 -23.03 -9.21
C GLY A 421 -28.69 -23.19 -8.24
N VAL A 422 -29.03 -23.44 -6.98
CA VAL A 422 -28.08 -23.46 -5.86
C VAL A 422 -28.17 -24.79 -5.13
N SER A 423 -27.01 -25.45 -4.92
CA SER A 423 -26.85 -26.64 -4.10
C SER A 423 -25.81 -26.39 -3.02
N GLY A 424 -26.24 -25.81 -1.89
CA GLY A 424 -25.36 -25.22 -0.88
C GLY A 424 -24.79 -26.20 0.15
N ARG A 425 -25.18 -27.45 0.17
CA ARG A 425 -24.71 -28.49 1.11
C ARG A 425 -24.69 -28.06 2.58
N HIS A 426 -25.66 -27.22 2.98
CA HIS A 426 -25.87 -26.61 4.30
C HIS A 426 -24.97 -25.43 4.71
N GLU A 427 -23.94 -25.10 3.94
CA GLU A 427 -23.04 -23.97 4.21
C GLU A 427 -23.13 -22.85 3.15
N GLY A 428 -23.82 -23.11 2.01
CA GLY A 428 -24.02 -22.13 0.96
C GLY A 428 -24.79 -20.90 1.48
N PHE A 429 -24.24 -19.71 1.25
CA PHE A 429 -24.82 -18.44 1.70
C PHE A 429 -24.94 -17.44 0.56
N ILE A 430 -26.15 -16.92 0.36
CA ILE A 430 -26.46 -15.93 -0.67
C ILE A 430 -27.10 -14.73 0.00
N SER A 431 -26.59 -13.54 -0.20
CA SER A 431 -27.11 -12.33 0.44
C SER A 431 -27.10 -11.13 -0.51
N THR A 432 -28.21 -10.40 -0.52
CA THR A 432 -28.33 -9.13 -1.22
C THR A 432 -29.35 -8.21 -0.53
N PRO A 433 -29.13 -6.87 -0.54
CA PRO A 433 -30.15 -5.91 -0.12
C PRO A 433 -31.34 -5.79 -1.08
N LYS A 434 -31.24 -6.36 -2.31
CA LYS A 434 -32.28 -6.36 -3.33
C LYS A 434 -32.93 -7.75 -3.49
N SER A 435 -33.02 -8.29 -4.71
CA SER A 435 -33.77 -9.52 -5.00
C SER A 435 -32.87 -10.65 -5.47
N VAL A 436 -33.29 -11.89 -5.14
CA VAL A 436 -32.64 -13.12 -5.58
C VAL A 436 -33.58 -13.86 -6.54
N TRP A 437 -33.04 -14.22 -7.69
CA TRP A 437 -33.71 -15.02 -8.72
C TRP A 437 -32.94 -16.32 -8.92
N ALA A 438 -33.60 -17.47 -8.77
CA ALA A 438 -32.95 -18.76 -9.03
C ALA A 438 -33.94 -19.78 -9.58
N HIS A 439 -33.42 -20.82 -10.25
CA HIS A 439 -34.27 -21.91 -10.71
C HIS A 439 -34.68 -22.81 -9.55
N HIS A 440 -33.74 -23.25 -8.71
CA HIS A 440 -33.99 -23.98 -7.48
C HIS A 440 -32.99 -23.59 -6.39
N VAL A 441 -33.35 -23.86 -5.14
CA VAL A 441 -32.47 -23.67 -3.97
C VAL A 441 -32.54 -24.91 -3.09
N GLU A 442 -31.39 -25.53 -2.84
CA GLU A 442 -31.29 -26.75 -2.04
C GLU A 442 -30.16 -26.62 -1.01
N ASN A 443 -30.47 -26.95 0.26
CA ASN A 443 -29.54 -26.98 1.38
C ASN A 443 -28.69 -25.70 1.47
N ALA A 444 -29.30 -24.51 1.32
CA ALA A 444 -28.62 -23.24 1.31
C ALA A 444 -29.35 -22.20 2.16
N LYS A 445 -28.63 -21.15 2.52
CA LYS A 445 -29.17 -19.97 3.19
C LYS A 445 -29.21 -18.79 2.23
N VAL A 446 -30.41 -18.20 2.07
CA VAL A 446 -30.64 -17.06 1.17
C VAL A 446 -31.26 -15.91 1.95
N GLU A 447 -30.65 -14.73 1.89
CA GLU A 447 -31.13 -13.50 2.52
C GLU A 447 -31.30 -12.41 1.47
N ALA A 448 -32.53 -11.97 1.21
CA ALA A 448 -32.88 -10.91 0.28
C ALA A 448 -33.56 -9.72 0.97
N GLY A 449 -33.15 -8.51 0.62
CA GLY A 449 -33.75 -7.27 1.12
C GLY A 449 -35.09 -6.95 0.49
N GLU A 450 -35.46 -7.60 -0.63
CA GLU A 450 -36.77 -7.40 -1.27
C GLU A 450 -37.44 -8.74 -1.55
N TYR A 451 -37.17 -9.35 -2.70
CA TYR A 451 -37.86 -10.54 -3.18
C TYR A 451 -36.95 -11.74 -3.35
N VAL A 452 -37.48 -12.92 -3.11
CA VAL A 452 -36.88 -14.21 -3.52
C VAL A 452 -37.83 -14.88 -4.50
N ILE A 453 -37.39 -15.02 -5.75
CA ILE A 453 -38.21 -15.60 -6.83
C ILE A 453 -37.53 -16.88 -7.32
N ILE A 454 -38.21 -18.02 -7.14
CA ILE A 454 -37.71 -19.35 -7.50
C ILE A 454 -38.67 -20.00 -8.50
N ASN A 455 -38.09 -20.63 -9.55
CA ASN A 455 -38.92 -21.26 -10.56
C ASN A 455 -39.40 -22.66 -10.17
N ASP A 456 -38.53 -23.52 -9.64
CA ASP A 456 -38.87 -24.94 -9.45
C ASP A 456 -39.13 -25.32 -7.99
N SER A 457 -38.13 -25.26 -7.14
CA SER A 457 -38.26 -25.75 -5.76
C SER A 457 -37.30 -25.08 -4.77
N ILE A 458 -37.72 -25.10 -3.52
CA ILE A 458 -36.90 -24.81 -2.34
C ILE A 458 -36.90 -26.06 -1.48
N VAL A 459 -35.70 -26.62 -1.20
CA VAL A 459 -35.53 -27.87 -0.44
C VAL A 459 -34.57 -27.66 0.72
N ASN A 460 -35.00 -28.00 1.95
CA ASN A 460 -34.17 -27.97 3.17
C ASN A 460 -33.33 -26.68 3.32
N SER A 461 -33.90 -25.54 3.03
CA SER A 461 -33.15 -24.27 2.97
C SER A 461 -33.72 -23.22 3.93
N GLU A 462 -32.87 -22.33 4.39
CA GLU A 462 -33.28 -21.13 5.12
C GLU A 462 -33.39 -19.96 4.15
N VAL A 463 -34.60 -19.46 3.92
CA VAL A 463 -34.84 -18.37 2.96
C VAL A 463 -35.54 -17.22 3.65
N THR A 464 -34.89 -16.06 3.63
CA THR A 464 -35.42 -14.84 4.24
C THR A 464 -35.60 -13.75 3.17
N ALA A 465 -36.78 -13.16 3.09
CA ALA A 465 -37.07 -12.03 2.22
C ALA A 465 -37.76 -10.90 3.00
N MET A 466 -37.34 -9.66 2.80
CA MET A 466 -37.99 -8.53 3.49
C MET A 466 -39.34 -8.15 2.89
N LYS A 467 -39.70 -8.67 1.71
CA LYS A 467 -41.03 -8.50 1.12
C LYS A 467 -41.70 -9.85 0.87
N LYS A 468 -41.39 -10.52 -0.26
CA LYS A 468 -42.11 -11.74 -0.66
C LYS A 468 -41.14 -12.86 -1.10
N ILE A 469 -41.58 -14.10 -0.88
CA ILE A 469 -41.01 -15.31 -1.45
C ILE A 469 -42.02 -15.91 -2.42
N VAL A 470 -41.67 -16.02 -3.71
CA VAL A 470 -42.62 -16.43 -4.75
C VAL A 470 -42.01 -17.57 -5.60
N LEU A 471 -42.70 -18.69 -5.66
CA LEU A 471 -42.39 -19.77 -6.58
C LEU A 471 -43.35 -19.75 -7.77
N LYS A 472 -42.82 -19.59 -9.02
CA LYS A 472 -43.63 -19.34 -10.24
C LYS A 472 -43.73 -20.55 -11.17
N GLY A 473 -42.87 -21.57 -11.06
CA GLY A 473 -42.82 -22.64 -12.04
C GLY A 473 -43.92 -23.69 -11.93
N LYS A 474 -43.87 -24.67 -12.84
CA LYS A 474 -44.89 -25.75 -12.91
C LYS A 474 -44.88 -26.63 -11.65
N ARG A 475 -43.71 -26.89 -11.05
CA ARG A 475 -43.57 -27.66 -9.78
C ARG A 475 -43.83 -26.76 -8.57
N ALA A 476 -43.16 -25.64 -8.50
CA ALA A 476 -43.26 -24.58 -7.48
C ALA A 476 -43.44 -25.17 -6.05
N GLN A 477 -42.49 -26.00 -5.61
CA GLN A 477 -42.62 -26.79 -4.38
C GLN A 477 -41.65 -26.30 -3.29
N ILE A 478 -42.14 -26.26 -2.04
CA ILE A 478 -41.34 -25.99 -0.84
C ILE A 478 -41.35 -27.28 -0.01
N VAL A 479 -40.16 -27.87 0.28
CA VAL A 479 -40.02 -29.10 1.06
C VAL A 479 -38.95 -28.93 2.11
N GLY A 480 -39.34 -28.87 3.38
CA GLY A 480 -38.41 -28.71 4.49
C GLY A 480 -37.80 -27.31 4.58
N GLY A 481 -37.12 -27.06 5.69
CA GLY A 481 -36.44 -25.78 5.95
C GLY A 481 -37.37 -24.72 6.54
N HIS A 482 -36.82 -23.49 6.63
CA HIS A 482 -37.46 -22.35 7.25
C HIS A 482 -37.51 -21.16 6.28
N LEU A 483 -38.69 -20.74 5.90
CA LEU A 483 -38.91 -19.59 5.01
C LEU A 483 -39.57 -18.46 5.77
N PHE A 484 -39.01 -17.26 5.68
CA PHE A 484 -39.54 -16.10 6.38
C PHE A 484 -39.69 -14.91 5.42
N ALA A 485 -40.89 -14.39 5.30
CA ALA A 485 -41.19 -13.19 4.51
C ALA A 485 -42.05 -12.22 5.30
N THR A 486 -41.91 -10.90 5.05
CA THR A 486 -42.77 -9.93 5.73
C THR A 486 -44.20 -9.96 5.19
N GLU A 487 -44.38 -10.01 3.86
CA GLU A 487 -45.67 -9.85 3.25
C GLU A 487 -46.32 -11.18 2.83
N GLU A 488 -45.60 -11.99 2.02
CA GLU A 488 -46.24 -13.11 1.36
C GLU A 488 -45.25 -14.22 1.01
N ILE A 489 -45.67 -15.48 1.21
CA ILE A 489 -45.04 -16.66 0.67
C ILE A 489 -46.03 -17.35 -0.25
N THR A 490 -45.67 -17.51 -1.53
CA THR A 490 -46.56 -18.13 -2.53
C THR A 490 -45.85 -19.31 -3.20
N ALA A 491 -46.48 -20.49 -3.16
CA ALA A 491 -46.05 -21.70 -3.84
C ALA A 491 -47.23 -22.49 -4.40
N LYS A 492 -46.92 -23.52 -5.20
CA LYS A 492 -47.95 -24.48 -5.59
C LYS A 492 -48.11 -25.55 -4.52
N ASN A 493 -47.04 -26.22 -4.12
CA ASN A 493 -47.09 -27.27 -3.12
C ASN A 493 -46.20 -26.92 -1.92
N ILE A 494 -46.66 -27.18 -0.71
CA ILE A 494 -45.95 -26.92 0.55
C ILE A 494 -45.88 -28.22 1.34
N GLY A 495 -44.66 -28.66 1.72
CA GLY A 495 -44.41 -29.93 2.40
C GLY A 495 -44.17 -31.10 1.44
N SER A 496 -44.05 -32.29 1.97
CA SER A 496 -43.82 -33.54 1.26
C SER A 496 -44.92 -34.55 1.48
N PRO A 497 -45.39 -35.24 0.42
CA PRO A 497 -46.36 -36.34 0.61
C PRO A 497 -45.79 -37.52 1.41
N ALA A 498 -44.46 -37.71 1.41
CA ALA A 498 -43.80 -38.76 2.17
C ALA A 498 -43.68 -38.47 3.68
N GLY A 499 -43.95 -37.23 4.09
CA GLY A 499 -43.70 -36.76 5.45
C GLY A 499 -42.21 -36.70 5.82
N GLY A 500 -41.89 -36.49 7.07
CA GLY A 500 -40.51 -36.62 7.62
C GLY A 500 -39.62 -35.37 7.53
N THR A 501 -39.97 -34.37 6.74
CA THR A 501 -39.26 -33.10 6.71
C THR A 501 -40.11 -31.99 7.31
N GLU A 502 -39.55 -31.31 8.30
CA GLU A 502 -40.23 -30.15 8.90
C GLU A 502 -40.17 -28.96 7.97
N THR A 503 -41.32 -28.45 7.58
CA THR A 503 -41.46 -27.26 6.73
C THR A 503 -42.07 -26.13 7.53
N VAL A 504 -41.31 -25.06 7.77
CA VAL A 504 -41.75 -23.90 8.56
C VAL A 504 -41.85 -22.67 7.67
N LEU A 505 -43.01 -22.06 7.64
CA LEU A 505 -43.27 -20.83 6.90
C LEU A 505 -43.71 -19.72 7.85
N GLU A 506 -43.01 -18.61 7.87
CA GLU A 506 -43.34 -17.44 8.70
C GLU A 506 -43.62 -16.22 7.86
N VAL A 507 -44.71 -15.49 8.19
CA VAL A 507 -45.08 -14.24 7.52
C VAL A 507 -45.68 -13.21 8.48
N GLY A 508 -45.70 -11.93 8.09
CA GLY A 508 -46.39 -10.88 8.83
C GLY A 508 -45.54 -10.13 9.85
N LEU A 509 -44.28 -10.44 9.95
CA LEU A 509 -43.28 -9.74 10.79
C LEU A 509 -42.05 -9.35 9.97
N ASP A 510 -41.29 -8.35 10.45
CA ASP A 510 -40.01 -8.00 9.87
C ASP A 510 -38.94 -9.06 10.27
N PRO A 511 -38.39 -9.84 9.31
CA PRO A 511 -37.43 -10.91 9.62
C PRO A 511 -36.18 -10.44 10.34
N LYS A 512 -35.65 -9.27 9.95
CA LYS A 512 -34.44 -8.71 10.58
C LYS A 512 -34.71 -8.27 12.00
N ALA A 513 -35.84 -7.60 12.22
CA ALA A 513 -36.26 -7.17 13.55
C ALA A 513 -36.51 -8.37 14.48
N LYS A 514 -37.17 -9.43 13.99
CA LYS A 514 -37.38 -10.66 14.78
C LYS A 514 -36.09 -11.40 15.10
N LYS A 515 -35.18 -11.50 14.13
CA LYS A 515 -33.87 -12.12 14.35
C LYS A 515 -33.06 -11.34 15.41
N ARG A 516 -33.05 -10.00 15.30
CA ARG A 516 -32.37 -9.14 16.29
C ARG A 516 -32.97 -9.28 17.68
N LEU A 517 -34.31 -9.36 17.77
CA LEU A 517 -35.02 -9.58 19.03
C LEU A 517 -34.58 -10.90 19.69
N LEU A 518 -34.54 -11.99 18.93
CA LEU A 518 -34.10 -13.30 19.44
C LEU A 518 -32.64 -13.27 19.89
N GLU A 519 -31.75 -12.65 19.14
CA GLU A 519 -30.33 -12.48 19.51
C GLU A 519 -30.18 -11.68 20.82
N LEU A 520 -30.96 -10.60 20.98
CA LEU A 520 -30.94 -9.79 22.19
C LEU A 520 -31.48 -10.59 23.40
N GLN A 521 -32.57 -11.32 23.22
CA GLN A 521 -33.15 -12.17 24.28
C GLN A 521 -32.21 -13.31 24.73
N ASP A 522 -31.50 -13.95 23.76
CA ASP A 522 -30.50 -14.98 24.08
C ASP A 522 -29.30 -14.35 24.82
N THR A 523 -28.85 -13.18 24.38
CA THR A 523 -27.76 -12.45 25.05
C THR A 523 -28.16 -12.00 26.45
N GLN A 524 -29.40 -11.50 26.61
CA GLN A 524 -29.95 -11.12 27.91
C GLN A 524 -30.01 -12.30 28.87
N THR A 525 -30.43 -13.48 28.39
CA THR A 525 -30.45 -14.70 29.19
C THR A 525 -29.04 -15.08 29.66
N LYS A 526 -28.03 -15.00 28.80
CA LYS A 526 -26.64 -15.24 29.17
C LYS A 526 -26.10 -14.22 30.17
N MET A 527 -26.47 -12.94 30.02
CA MET A 527 -26.08 -11.89 30.98
C MET A 527 -26.73 -12.08 32.35
N VAL A 528 -27.98 -12.54 32.42
CA VAL A 528 -28.63 -12.84 33.70
C VAL A 528 -27.88 -13.94 34.42
N THR A 529 -27.48 -15.01 33.75
CA THR A 529 -26.68 -16.09 34.37
C THR A 529 -25.31 -15.62 34.84
N GLU A 530 -24.63 -14.77 34.04
CA GLU A 530 -23.36 -14.15 34.44
C GLU A 530 -23.53 -13.23 35.66
N LEU A 531 -24.60 -12.43 35.69
CA LEU A 531 -24.91 -11.54 36.81
C LEU A 531 -25.09 -12.34 38.13
N GLU A 532 -25.83 -13.45 38.09
CA GLU A 532 -26.00 -14.31 39.23
C GLU A 532 -24.69 -14.94 39.76
N GLU A 533 -23.76 -15.26 38.85
CA GLU A 533 -22.42 -15.74 39.22
C GLU A 533 -21.58 -14.64 39.87
N VAL A 534 -21.59 -13.44 39.27
CA VAL A 534 -20.87 -12.26 39.79
C VAL A 534 -21.43 -11.90 41.17
N GLU A 535 -22.74 -11.86 41.36
CA GLU A 535 -23.36 -11.57 42.65
C GLU A 535 -23.04 -12.62 43.74
N ARG A 536 -23.02 -13.90 43.39
CA ARG A 536 -22.59 -14.98 44.32
C ARG A 536 -21.13 -14.77 44.75
N ASN A 537 -20.25 -14.45 43.81
CA ASN A 537 -18.83 -14.21 44.09
C ASN A 537 -18.62 -12.94 44.94
N ILE A 538 -19.33 -11.85 44.67
CA ILE A 538 -19.32 -10.64 45.48
C ILE A 538 -19.79 -10.95 46.91
N ALA A 539 -20.94 -11.64 47.07
CA ALA A 539 -21.47 -12.01 48.38
C ALA A 539 -20.48 -12.86 49.18
N HIS A 540 -19.82 -13.82 48.54
CA HIS A 540 -18.81 -14.67 49.18
C HIS A 540 -17.57 -13.84 49.65
N LEU A 541 -17.08 -12.94 48.84
CA LEU A 541 -15.95 -12.09 49.19
C LEU A 541 -16.31 -11.05 50.28
N GLU A 542 -17.53 -10.53 50.25
CA GLU A 542 -18.05 -9.62 51.27
C GLU A 542 -18.23 -10.35 52.62
N GLU A 543 -18.70 -11.60 52.62
CA GLU A 543 -18.81 -12.42 53.82
C GLU A 543 -17.42 -12.70 54.43
N GLN A 544 -16.43 -13.05 53.57
CA GLN A 544 -15.04 -13.18 54.03
C GLN A 544 -14.49 -11.88 54.64
N ARG A 545 -14.85 -10.70 54.05
CA ARG A 545 -14.48 -9.39 54.60
C ARG A 545 -15.09 -9.10 55.95
N LYS A 546 -16.36 -9.50 56.17
CA LYS A 546 -17.04 -9.34 57.46
C LYS A 546 -16.40 -10.21 58.55
N ILE A 547 -16.03 -11.48 58.23
CA ILE A 547 -15.45 -12.43 59.21
C ILE A 547 -14.02 -12.02 59.56
N ARG A 548 -13.18 -11.62 58.61
CA ARG A 548 -11.74 -11.34 58.82
C ARG A 548 -11.40 -9.90 59.11
N ARG A 549 -12.35 -8.97 59.02
CA ARG A 549 -12.22 -7.50 59.13
C ARG A 549 -11.30 -6.83 58.10
N THR A 550 -10.43 -7.59 57.39
CA THR A 550 -9.56 -7.13 56.28
C THR A 550 -9.41 -8.25 55.27
N LEU A 551 -9.42 -7.89 53.97
CA LEU A 551 -9.10 -8.78 52.87
C LEU A 551 -7.65 -8.59 52.39
N PRO A 552 -6.97 -9.63 51.91
CA PRO A 552 -5.71 -9.46 51.18
C PRO A 552 -5.92 -8.55 49.97
N LYS A 553 -4.90 -7.74 49.59
CA LYS A 553 -4.99 -6.75 48.52
C LYS A 553 -5.51 -7.34 47.19
N GLU A 554 -5.04 -8.54 46.81
CA GLU A 554 -5.49 -9.26 45.59
C GLU A 554 -7.00 -9.55 45.61
N LYS A 555 -7.55 -9.91 46.77
CA LYS A 555 -9.00 -10.18 46.89
C LYS A 555 -9.83 -8.90 46.96
N GLU A 556 -9.26 -7.79 47.43
CA GLU A 556 -9.93 -6.50 47.44
C GLU A 556 -9.98 -5.91 46.01
N GLU A 557 -8.92 -6.06 45.22
CA GLU A 557 -8.88 -5.71 43.81
C GLU A 557 -9.89 -6.55 43.00
N ASN A 558 -9.97 -7.85 43.28
CA ASN A 558 -10.96 -8.75 42.64
C ASN A 558 -12.40 -8.35 43.01
N LEU A 559 -12.69 -8.03 44.28
CA LEU A 559 -14.01 -7.57 44.69
C LEU A 559 -14.40 -6.28 43.95
N ASN A 560 -13.48 -5.29 43.85
CA ASN A 560 -13.73 -4.06 43.11
C ASN A 560 -13.97 -4.33 41.61
N ALA A 561 -13.19 -5.21 40.99
CA ALA A 561 -13.39 -5.62 39.61
C ALA A 561 -14.77 -6.27 39.38
N LEU A 562 -15.22 -7.15 40.29
CA LEU A 562 -16.54 -7.74 40.23
C LEU A 562 -17.67 -6.73 40.42
N ILE A 563 -17.51 -5.77 41.31
CA ILE A 563 -18.48 -4.67 41.50
C ILE A 563 -18.59 -3.82 40.23
N THR A 564 -17.44 -3.47 39.63
CA THR A 564 -17.42 -2.74 38.35
C THR A 564 -18.10 -3.57 37.25
N ARG A 565 -17.78 -4.87 37.15
CA ARG A 565 -18.41 -5.80 36.20
C ARG A 565 -19.92 -5.88 36.39
N LYS A 566 -20.39 -5.96 37.63
CA LYS A 566 -21.83 -5.92 37.95
C LYS A 566 -22.49 -4.65 37.43
N GLN A 567 -21.84 -3.48 37.59
CA GLN A 567 -22.38 -2.19 37.12
C GLN A 567 -22.45 -2.17 35.59
N GLU A 568 -21.39 -2.65 34.90
CA GLU A 568 -21.37 -2.79 33.44
C GLU A 568 -22.51 -3.69 32.92
N ILE A 569 -22.69 -4.87 33.50
CA ILE A 569 -23.75 -5.80 33.11
C ILE A 569 -25.14 -5.15 33.31
N ASN A 570 -25.37 -4.45 34.43
CA ASN A 570 -26.63 -3.77 34.68
C ASN A 570 -26.91 -2.66 33.66
N THR A 571 -25.92 -1.86 33.30
CA THR A 571 -26.05 -0.79 32.30
C THR A 571 -26.38 -1.40 30.93
N LEU A 572 -25.63 -2.40 30.49
CA LEU A 572 -25.87 -3.10 29.21
C LEU A 572 -27.23 -3.78 29.19
N SER A 573 -27.66 -4.40 30.31
CA SER A 573 -28.98 -5.03 30.42
C SER A 573 -30.12 -4.02 30.31
N GLN A 574 -29.96 -2.80 30.84
CA GLN A 574 -30.94 -1.73 30.65
C GLN A 574 -31.02 -1.27 29.21
N GLU A 575 -29.88 -1.00 28.56
CA GLU A 575 -29.84 -0.61 27.13
C GLU A 575 -30.49 -1.67 26.25
N MET A 576 -30.18 -2.95 26.49
CA MET A 576 -30.80 -4.07 25.75
C MET A 576 -32.31 -4.16 25.99
N THR A 577 -32.78 -3.92 27.21
CA THR A 577 -34.21 -3.95 27.54
C THR A 577 -34.96 -2.82 26.81
N GLU A 578 -34.35 -1.63 26.68
CA GLU A 578 -34.89 -0.54 25.89
C GLU A 578 -34.94 -0.88 24.41
N GLU A 579 -33.85 -1.45 23.83
CA GLU A 579 -33.81 -1.90 22.44
C GLU A 579 -34.86 -2.98 22.16
N ILE A 580 -35.00 -3.96 23.03
CA ILE A 580 -36.04 -5.01 22.95
C ILE A 580 -37.44 -4.36 22.89
N SER A 581 -37.75 -3.45 23.82
CA SER A 581 -39.03 -2.77 23.87
C SER A 581 -39.33 -1.95 22.58
N GLN A 582 -38.33 -1.28 22.04
CA GLN A 582 -38.46 -0.55 20.77
C GLN A 582 -38.74 -1.49 19.60
N ILE A 583 -38.03 -2.63 19.52
CA ILE A 583 -38.24 -3.62 18.46
C ILE A 583 -39.63 -4.26 18.59
N GLU A 584 -40.03 -4.65 19.79
CA GLU A 584 -41.37 -5.20 20.03
C GLU A 584 -42.51 -4.22 19.65
N THR A 585 -42.33 -2.95 19.98
CA THR A 585 -43.30 -1.89 19.59
C THR A 585 -43.35 -1.78 18.07
N ARG A 586 -42.20 -1.74 17.40
CA ARG A 586 -42.11 -1.70 15.94
C ARG A 586 -42.79 -2.91 15.28
N LEU A 587 -42.57 -4.11 15.82
CA LEU A 587 -43.19 -5.33 15.29
C LEU A 587 -44.70 -5.35 15.48
N ARG A 588 -45.24 -4.82 16.60
CA ARG A 588 -46.70 -4.67 16.81
C ARG A 588 -47.36 -3.64 15.87
N ASP A 589 -46.66 -2.54 15.60
CA ASP A 589 -47.19 -1.45 14.77
C ASP A 589 -47.15 -1.76 13.27
N LEU A 590 -46.52 -2.84 12.85
CA LEU A 590 -46.52 -3.30 11.45
C LEU A 590 -47.94 -3.63 11.01
N LYS A 591 -48.44 -2.79 10.08
CA LYS A 591 -49.79 -2.95 9.50
C LYS A 591 -49.88 -4.06 8.44
N VAL A 592 -48.79 -4.76 8.18
CA VAL A 592 -48.72 -5.81 7.15
C VAL A 592 -49.49 -7.04 7.60
N VAL A 593 -50.44 -7.47 6.79
CA VAL A 593 -51.15 -8.73 6.97
C VAL A 593 -50.41 -9.78 6.17
N GLY A 594 -49.56 -10.58 6.85
CA GLY A 594 -48.83 -11.68 6.22
C GLY A 594 -49.78 -12.72 5.62
N LYS A 595 -49.43 -13.29 4.46
CA LYS A 595 -50.21 -14.33 3.79
C LYS A 595 -49.31 -15.47 3.30
N VAL A 596 -49.79 -16.72 3.49
CA VAL A 596 -49.18 -17.90 2.85
C VAL A 596 -50.16 -18.50 1.87
N ASN A 597 -49.80 -18.56 0.59
CA ASN A 597 -50.67 -18.99 -0.49
C ASN A 597 -50.16 -20.30 -1.10
N ALA A 598 -51.07 -21.30 -1.20
CA ALA A 598 -50.82 -22.55 -1.90
C ALA A 598 -51.86 -22.79 -2.97
N SER A 599 -51.49 -22.74 -4.26
CA SER A 599 -52.41 -23.02 -5.37
C SER A 599 -52.71 -24.49 -5.57
N GLY A 600 -51.79 -25.39 -5.13
CA GLY A 600 -51.95 -26.85 -5.13
C GLY A 600 -52.21 -27.41 -3.75
N THR A 601 -51.32 -28.26 -3.22
CA THR A 601 -51.53 -29.01 -1.98
C THR A 601 -50.56 -28.57 -0.87
N VAL A 602 -51.08 -28.34 0.32
CA VAL A 602 -50.31 -28.23 1.56
C VAL A 602 -50.40 -29.58 2.30
N TYR A 603 -49.25 -30.24 2.46
CA TYR A 603 -49.17 -31.55 3.06
C TYR A 603 -49.17 -31.50 4.60
N ALA A 604 -49.55 -32.59 5.22
CA ALA A 604 -49.54 -32.72 6.68
C ALA A 604 -48.11 -32.54 7.25
N GLY A 605 -47.98 -31.91 8.42
CA GLY A 605 -46.72 -31.58 9.08
C GLY A 605 -46.15 -30.22 8.73
N ALA A 606 -46.73 -29.44 7.77
CA ALA A 606 -46.34 -28.08 7.53
C ALA A 606 -46.78 -27.16 8.70
N LYS A 607 -45.85 -26.35 9.20
CA LYS A 607 -46.08 -25.36 10.26
C LYS A 607 -46.09 -23.96 9.64
N ILE A 608 -47.21 -23.28 9.80
CA ILE A 608 -47.42 -21.94 9.21
C ILE A 608 -47.62 -20.94 10.35
N PHE A 609 -46.74 -19.96 10.41
CA PHE A 609 -46.81 -18.85 11.34
C PHE A 609 -47.26 -17.60 10.61
N VAL A 610 -48.34 -16.99 11.07
CA VAL A 610 -48.74 -15.66 10.58
C VAL A 610 -48.69 -14.71 11.76
N ARG A 611 -47.70 -13.82 11.76
CA ARG A 611 -47.24 -13.12 12.96
C ARG A 611 -46.72 -14.12 14.01
N ASP A 612 -47.23 -14.03 15.24
CA ASP A 612 -46.80 -14.93 16.33
C ASP A 612 -47.73 -16.14 16.49
N GLU A 613 -48.76 -16.27 15.67
CA GLU A 613 -49.74 -17.35 15.77
C GLU A 613 -49.39 -18.51 14.83
N LYS A 614 -49.46 -19.73 15.35
CA LYS A 614 -49.12 -20.99 14.66
C LYS A 614 -50.36 -21.73 14.20
N ASP A 615 -50.38 -22.19 12.94
CA ASP A 615 -51.29 -23.24 12.44
C ASP A 615 -50.44 -24.42 11.92
N GLU A 616 -50.71 -25.61 12.46
CA GLU A 616 -50.06 -26.85 12.02
C GLU A 616 -51.03 -27.66 11.15
N VAL A 617 -50.65 -27.92 9.93
CA VAL A 617 -51.48 -28.66 8.98
C VAL A 617 -51.46 -30.14 9.32
N LYS A 618 -52.56 -30.65 9.91
CA LYS A 618 -52.73 -32.06 10.32
C LYS A 618 -53.19 -32.95 9.18
N THR A 619 -53.94 -32.43 8.23
CA THR A 619 -54.46 -33.12 7.04
C THR A 619 -54.19 -32.32 5.81
N GLU A 620 -54.02 -32.94 4.66
CA GLU A 620 -53.80 -32.26 3.39
C GLU A 620 -54.90 -31.26 3.06
N VAL A 621 -54.51 -30.08 2.64
CA VAL A 621 -55.43 -28.99 2.22
C VAL A 621 -55.04 -28.52 0.84
N LYS A 622 -56.03 -28.27 -0.04
CA LYS A 622 -55.82 -27.85 -1.41
C LYS A 622 -56.31 -26.44 -1.65
N SER A 623 -55.58 -25.66 -2.48
CA SER A 623 -55.97 -24.33 -2.95
C SER A 623 -56.37 -23.39 -1.80
N VAL A 624 -55.42 -23.10 -0.90
CA VAL A 624 -55.65 -22.41 0.36
C VAL A 624 -54.76 -21.17 0.53
N THR A 625 -55.29 -20.17 1.18
CA THR A 625 -54.55 -19.00 1.70
C THR A 625 -54.65 -18.99 3.22
N PHE A 626 -53.52 -18.93 3.89
CA PHE A 626 -53.41 -18.72 5.33
C PHE A 626 -53.21 -17.22 5.60
N TYR A 627 -54.01 -16.65 6.50
CA TYR A 627 -53.95 -15.23 6.87
C TYR A 627 -54.33 -15.05 8.34
N TRP A 628 -53.93 -13.93 8.92
CA TRP A 628 -54.27 -13.59 10.29
C TRP A 628 -55.63 -12.85 10.38
N GLU A 629 -56.52 -13.29 11.26
CA GLU A 629 -57.79 -12.63 11.53
C GLU A 629 -58.22 -12.86 12.99
N ASN A 630 -58.53 -11.78 13.69
CA ASN A 630 -59.01 -11.81 15.08
C ASN A 630 -58.17 -12.64 16.04
N GLY A 631 -56.83 -12.58 15.97
CA GLY A 631 -55.91 -13.30 16.88
C GLY A 631 -55.61 -14.73 16.50
N PHE A 632 -56.07 -15.20 15.33
CA PHE A 632 -55.85 -16.59 14.90
C PHE A 632 -55.46 -16.67 13.42
N VAL A 633 -54.72 -17.73 13.07
CA VAL A 633 -54.48 -18.08 11.67
C VAL A 633 -55.75 -18.67 11.06
N ARG A 634 -56.31 -18.05 10.01
CA ARG A 634 -57.49 -18.54 9.27
C ARG A 634 -57.08 -19.12 7.92
N ARG A 635 -57.88 -20.05 7.42
CA ARG A 635 -57.73 -20.71 6.11
C ARG A 635 -58.86 -20.22 5.19
N GLY A 636 -58.50 -19.57 4.09
CA GLY A 636 -59.42 -19.08 3.06
C GLY A 636 -59.16 -19.73 1.70
N LYS A 637 -60.00 -19.38 0.71
CA LYS A 637 -59.75 -19.79 -0.67
C LYS A 637 -58.47 -19.12 -1.19
N TYR A 638 -57.75 -19.82 -2.06
CA TYR A 638 -56.54 -19.30 -2.70
C TYR A 638 -56.80 -17.93 -3.33
N ASN A 639 -55.99 -16.95 -2.95
CA ASN A 639 -56.07 -15.57 -3.44
C ASN A 639 -54.64 -14.96 -3.40
N ALA A 640 -53.89 -15.14 -4.46
CA ALA A 640 -52.57 -14.52 -4.63
C ALA A 640 -52.49 -13.71 -5.93
N ASN A 641 -51.95 -12.52 -5.86
CA ASN A 641 -51.56 -11.72 -7.02
C ASN A 641 -50.06 -11.96 -7.29
N VAL A 642 -49.75 -12.85 -8.22
CA VAL A 642 -48.37 -13.24 -8.57
C VAL A 642 -47.77 -12.41 -9.71
N ASP A 643 -48.57 -11.64 -10.40
CA ASP A 643 -48.22 -11.09 -11.74
C ASP A 643 -47.38 -9.81 -11.73
N ASP A 644 -47.17 -9.15 -10.61
CA ASP A 644 -46.59 -7.80 -10.58
C ASP A 644 -45.05 -7.72 -10.40
N ILE A 645 -44.34 -8.85 -10.24
CA ILE A 645 -42.88 -8.81 -10.02
C ILE A 645 -42.18 -9.07 -11.36
N LYS A 646 -41.65 -8.00 -11.97
CA LYS A 646 -40.80 -8.10 -13.17
C LYS A 646 -39.36 -8.42 -12.79
N GLY A 647 -38.76 -9.35 -13.51
CA GLY A 647 -37.34 -9.65 -13.39
C GLY A 647 -36.45 -8.55 -13.98
N PRO A 648 -35.13 -8.57 -13.67
CA PRO A 648 -34.19 -7.70 -14.35
C PRO A 648 -34.26 -7.92 -15.87
N ASP A 649 -33.91 -6.88 -16.63
CA ASP A 649 -33.97 -6.88 -18.09
C ASP A 649 -33.26 -8.10 -18.71
N GLY A 650 -34.02 -8.92 -19.43
CA GLY A 650 -33.56 -10.14 -20.09
C GLY A 650 -33.85 -11.47 -19.38
N TYR A 651 -34.31 -11.45 -18.12
CA TYR A 651 -34.71 -12.67 -17.41
C TYR A 651 -36.22 -12.92 -17.60
N THR A 652 -36.57 -13.67 -18.64
CA THR A 652 -37.94 -14.17 -18.81
C THR A 652 -38.08 -15.51 -18.12
N THR A 653 -38.92 -15.57 -17.09
CA THR A 653 -39.40 -16.84 -16.49
C THR A 653 -40.36 -17.50 -17.49
N ASN A 654 -39.83 -18.35 -18.39
CA ASN A 654 -40.65 -19.27 -19.19
C ASN A 654 -40.89 -20.58 -18.47
#